data_be6070b5ea767be91835edf0929911fe
#
_entry.id   be6070b5ea767be91835edf0929911fe
#
_cell.length_a   1.000
_cell.length_b   1.000
_cell.length_c   1.000
_cell.angle_alpha   90.00
_cell.angle_beta   90.00
_cell.angle_gamma   90.00
#
_symmetry.space_group_name_H-M   'P 1'
#
loop_
_entity.id
_entity.type
_entity.pdbx_description
1 polymer ?
#
loop_
_entity_poly.entity_id
_entity_poly.type
_entity_poly.pdbx_seq_one_letter_code
_entity_poly.pdbx_strand_id
1 'polypeptide(L)'
;MGLTIAQKIIKEHLVSGEMIPGEEIALKIDQTLTQDATGTMAYLEFETMGVPRVKTELSVAYIDHNTLQSGFENADDHRFIQSMAKKYGLYFSRPGNGICHQVHLERFGKPGKTLIGSDSHTPTGGGIGMLAMGAGGLDVAVAMGGGAYYITMPKMYKVNLTGKLQDFVTAKDVSLEILRILSVKGGVGAIIEWGGEGVKTLSVPERATITNMGTELGATTSIFPSDEITRAFLEAQGRGEDYIELKSDDDAAYDRVIDINLSELKPLIACPHSPDNVVTVESLKGTKVDQVCIGSCTNSSLYDMLKAAALLKGKTVAPSVSLSVSPGSKQVLSMLADCGALTDIIASGARLLECACGPCIGMGFSPNSGGVSLRTFNRNFEGRSGTADGQVYLVSPETAVAAALTGEITDPRLLGEMPQVKMPDKFKIDDSAVIPPADAETAKTLEILRGPNIKPFPDSIPQGDTLRAELVLKVGDNITTDHIMPAGAKILPYRSNIPYLSRFCFGVCDETFPERAKAAGQSIIVGGNNYGQGSSREHAALVPLYLGVRAVVAKSFARIHAANLINAGIMPLTFKNPDDYDSLSQSDMLSIKNVYEGMDSGNLVLTDEKTGKDIQLVCSFTDRQKAILKAGGLLKYVGQGGGL
;
A
#
# COMPACT_ATOMS: atom_id res chain seq x y z
N MET A 1 1.60 33.74 -3.90
CA MET A 1 0.58 32.75 -3.52
C MET A 1 1.23 31.82 -2.52
N GLY A 2 0.65 31.72 -1.34
CA GLY A 2 1.17 30.89 -0.27
C GLY A 2 1.06 29.39 -0.61
N LEU A 3 1.82 28.57 0.11
CA LEU A 3 1.89 27.13 -0.11
C LEU A 3 1.09 26.38 0.96
N THR A 4 0.44 25.31 0.57
CA THR A 4 -0.16 24.34 1.48
C THR A 4 0.93 23.52 2.19
N ILE A 5 0.59 22.78 3.24
CA ILE A 5 1.53 21.89 3.93
C ILE A 5 2.18 20.92 2.96
N ALA A 6 1.36 20.24 2.17
CA ALA A 6 1.85 19.25 1.20
C ALA A 6 2.75 19.90 0.15
N GLN A 7 2.40 21.09 -0.35
CA GLN A 7 3.24 21.80 -1.33
C GLN A 7 4.59 22.23 -0.75
N LYS A 8 4.66 22.61 0.54
CA LYS A 8 5.94 22.91 1.21
C LYS A 8 6.86 21.70 1.23
N ILE A 9 6.31 20.54 1.62
CA ILE A 9 7.08 19.28 1.65
C ILE A 9 7.49 18.87 0.24
N ILE A 10 6.56 18.92 -0.74
CA ILE A 10 6.87 18.61 -2.14
C ILE A 10 8.00 19.51 -2.65
N LYS A 11 7.93 20.82 -2.42
CA LYS A 11 8.94 21.77 -2.86
C LYS A 11 10.34 21.47 -2.29
N GLU A 12 10.42 21.07 -1.04
CA GLU A 12 11.68 20.73 -0.37
C GLU A 12 12.31 19.44 -0.94
N HIS A 13 11.46 18.51 -1.41
CA HIS A 13 11.88 17.19 -1.88
C HIS A 13 11.83 17.05 -3.41
N LEU A 14 11.53 18.13 -4.15
CA LEU A 14 11.42 18.11 -5.60
C LEU A 14 12.77 17.90 -6.27
N VAL A 15 12.91 16.80 -7.01
CA VAL A 15 14.10 16.46 -7.80
C VAL A 15 13.97 16.99 -9.23
N SER A 16 12.77 16.85 -9.82
CA SER A 16 12.49 17.35 -11.18
C SER A 16 10.99 17.55 -11.39
N GLY A 17 10.63 18.29 -12.44
CA GLY A 17 9.25 18.66 -12.76
C GLY A 17 8.85 20.00 -12.14
N GLU A 18 7.61 20.42 -12.38
CA GLU A 18 7.02 21.63 -11.84
C GLU A 18 5.77 21.30 -11.02
N MET A 19 5.51 22.06 -9.96
CA MET A 19 4.35 21.83 -9.09
C MET A 19 3.04 22.30 -9.74
N ILE A 20 2.75 21.81 -10.95
CA ILE A 20 1.53 22.10 -11.71
C ILE A 20 0.63 20.85 -11.64
N PRO A 21 -0.61 20.94 -11.10
CA PRO A 21 -1.49 19.79 -11.01
C PRO A 21 -1.69 19.10 -12.37
N GLY A 22 -1.46 17.77 -12.39
CA GLY A 22 -1.54 16.94 -13.60
C GLY A 22 -0.20 16.69 -14.30
N GLU A 23 0.85 17.44 -14.00
CA GLU A 23 2.21 17.25 -14.53
C GLU A 23 2.97 16.18 -13.74
N GLU A 24 3.93 15.49 -14.36
CA GLU A 24 4.79 14.53 -13.67
C GLU A 24 5.86 15.27 -12.86
N ILE A 25 6.00 14.88 -11.61
CA ILE A 25 7.06 15.34 -10.71
C ILE A 25 7.84 14.16 -10.14
N ALA A 26 9.10 14.39 -9.80
CA ALA A 26 9.96 13.42 -9.13
C ALA A 26 10.32 13.92 -7.73
N LEU A 27 10.15 13.07 -6.74
CA LEU A 27 10.39 13.39 -5.33
C LEU A 27 11.52 12.55 -4.75
N LYS A 28 12.38 13.18 -3.96
CA LYS A 28 13.28 12.49 -3.06
C LYS A 28 12.47 11.87 -1.91
N ILE A 29 12.77 10.63 -1.55
CA ILE A 29 12.14 9.95 -0.44
C ILE A 29 13.11 9.83 0.74
N ASP A 30 12.69 10.32 1.91
CA ASP A 30 13.49 10.26 3.13
C ASP A 30 13.34 8.90 3.83
N GLN A 31 12.12 8.37 3.90
CA GLN A 31 11.83 7.15 4.65
C GLN A 31 11.08 6.13 3.80
N THR A 32 11.36 4.85 4.02
CA THR A 32 10.60 3.76 3.42
C THR A 32 10.10 2.77 4.48
N LEU A 33 8.96 2.16 4.18
CA LEU A 33 8.29 1.16 5.00
C LEU A 33 7.93 -0.04 4.13
N THR A 34 8.26 -1.24 4.59
CA THR A 34 7.77 -2.49 4.01
C THR A 34 7.12 -3.36 5.07
N GLN A 35 6.16 -4.18 4.68
CA GLN A 35 5.55 -5.20 5.52
C GLN A 35 5.73 -6.58 4.88
N ASP A 36 5.61 -7.66 5.65
CA ASP A 36 6.02 -9.00 5.24
C ASP A 36 5.19 -9.63 4.10
N ALA A 37 3.98 -9.13 3.83
CA ALA A 37 3.21 -9.63 2.69
C ALA A 37 3.74 -9.11 1.32
N THR A 38 4.48 -7.99 1.30
CA THR A 38 5.02 -7.37 0.08
C THR A 38 6.55 -7.23 0.11
N GLY A 39 7.16 -7.25 1.30
CA GLY A 39 8.56 -6.95 1.52
C GLY A 39 9.51 -7.93 0.85
N THR A 40 9.23 -9.24 0.85
CA THR A 40 10.10 -10.23 0.22
C THR A 40 10.40 -9.86 -1.23
N MET A 41 9.37 -9.47 -2.00
CA MET A 41 9.53 -9.09 -3.40
C MET A 41 10.30 -7.77 -3.54
N ALA A 42 9.95 -6.75 -2.76
CA ALA A 42 10.64 -5.46 -2.75
C ALA A 42 12.16 -5.60 -2.44
N TYR A 43 12.53 -6.54 -1.57
CA TYR A 43 13.93 -6.80 -1.27
C TYR A 43 14.67 -7.59 -2.35
N LEU A 44 14.00 -8.49 -3.04
CA LEU A 44 14.56 -9.14 -4.23
C LEU A 44 14.82 -8.13 -5.35
N GLU A 45 13.92 -7.17 -5.52
CA GLU A 45 14.07 -6.05 -6.45
C GLU A 45 15.23 -5.13 -6.05
N PHE A 46 15.30 -4.77 -4.77
CA PHE A 46 16.40 -3.97 -4.23
C PHE A 46 17.76 -4.64 -4.45
N GLU A 47 17.88 -5.94 -4.18
CA GLU A 47 19.11 -6.71 -4.39
C GLU A 47 19.57 -6.66 -5.84
N THR A 48 18.63 -6.68 -6.79
CA THR A 48 18.93 -6.63 -8.23
C THR A 48 19.63 -5.35 -8.68
N MET A 49 19.43 -4.24 -7.95
CA MET A 49 20.13 -2.98 -8.23
C MET A 49 21.63 -3.03 -7.92
N GLY A 50 22.08 -4.01 -7.11
CA GLY A 50 23.49 -4.17 -6.75
C GLY A 50 24.04 -3.07 -5.84
N VAL A 51 23.18 -2.26 -5.21
CA VAL A 51 23.63 -1.23 -4.27
C VAL A 51 23.98 -1.84 -2.91
N PRO A 52 25.06 -1.40 -2.25
CA PRO A 52 25.56 -2.05 -1.04
C PRO A 52 24.69 -1.80 0.20
N ARG A 53 23.96 -0.70 0.24
CA ARG A 53 23.07 -0.30 1.35
C ARG A 53 21.98 0.64 0.83
N VAL A 54 20.88 0.74 1.59
CA VAL A 54 19.84 1.75 1.35
C VAL A 54 20.43 3.15 1.42
N LYS A 55 19.90 4.05 0.60
CA LYS A 55 20.32 5.46 0.49
C LYS A 55 19.32 6.45 1.09
N THR A 56 18.17 5.96 1.57
CA THR A 56 17.20 6.73 2.33
C THR A 56 17.75 7.10 3.71
N GLU A 57 17.22 8.15 4.34
CA GLU A 57 17.56 8.49 5.73
C GLU A 57 17.19 7.37 6.69
N LEU A 58 16.05 6.71 6.43
CA LEU A 58 15.52 5.61 7.23
C LEU A 58 14.73 4.64 6.36
N SER A 59 14.97 3.35 6.53
CA SER A 59 14.13 2.29 5.97
C SER A 59 13.81 1.28 7.07
N VAL A 60 12.54 0.87 7.15
CA VAL A 60 12.09 -0.07 8.18
C VAL A 60 11.33 -1.23 7.55
N ALA A 61 11.71 -2.44 7.93
CA ALA A 61 11.04 -3.69 7.57
C ALA A 61 10.20 -4.18 8.75
N TYR A 62 8.91 -4.42 8.51
CA TYR A 62 7.97 -4.87 9.53
C TYR A 62 7.48 -6.29 9.27
N ILE A 63 7.22 -7.03 10.34
CA ILE A 63 6.51 -8.31 10.30
C ILE A 63 5.20 -8.13 11.08
N ASP A 64 4.11 -7.93 10.35
CA ASP A 64 2.81 -7.62 10.94
C ASP A 64 1.59 -8.18 10.18
N HIS A 65 1.76 -8.65 8.93
CA HIS A 65 0.66 -9.18 8.13
C HIS A 65 0.50 -10.70 8.27
N ASN A 66 1.59 -11.46 8.26
CA ASN A 66 1.58 -12.91 8.38
C ASN A 66 2.18 -13.38 9.73
N THR A 67 1.96 -12.63 10.79
CA THR A 67 2.37 -13.02 12.15
C THR A 67 1.68 -14.31 12.54
N LEU A 68 0.37 -14.44 12.29
CA LEU A 68 -0.35 -15.71 12.30
C LEU A 68 -0.07 -16.42 10.95
N GLN A 69 0.89 -17.35 10.98
CA GLN A 69 1.38 -18.03 9.79
C GLN A 69 0.39 -19.08 9.29
N SER A 70 0.19 -19.12 7.97
CA SER A 70 -0.59 -20.18 7.30
C SER A 70 0.28 -21.36 6.85
N GLY A 71 1.61 -21.19 6.80
CA GLY A 71 2.58 -22.19 6.41
C GLY A 71 4.01 -21.79 6.79
N PHE A 72 4.97 -22.71 6.58
CA PHE A 72 6.39 -22.46 6.86
C PHE A 72 7.00 -21.39 5.92
N GLU A 73 6.40 -21.15 4.77
CA GLU A 73 6.84 -20.13 3.80
C GLU A 73 6.85 -18.74 4.44
N ASN A 74 5.88 -18.45 5.31
CA ASN A 74 5.86 -17.19 6.06
C ASN A 74 7.07 -17.06 7.00
N ALA A 75 7.46 -18.14 7.67
CA ALA A 75 8.64 -18.15 8.54
C ALA A 75 9.94 -17.94 7.73
N ASP A 76 10.02 -18.51 6.53
CA ASP A 76 11.14 -18.32 5.61
C ASP A 76 11.20 -16.86 5.12
N ASP A 77 10.06 -16.25 4.76
CA ASP A 77 9.97 -14.83 4.43
C ASP A 77 10.46 -13.94 5.58
N HIS A 78 10.04 -14.22 6.83
CA HIS A 78 10.48 -13.46 8.00
C HIS A 78 11.99 -13.52 8.21
N ARG A 79 12.60 -14.71 8.06
CA ARG A 79 14.06 -14.88 8.16
C ARG A 79 14.80 -14.17 7.02
N PHE A 80 14.28 -14.27 5.81
CA PHE A 80 14.83 -13.58 4.65
C PHE A 80 14.81 -12.05 4.87
N ILE A 81 13.66 -11.48 5.20
CA ILE A 81 13.48 -10.04 5.45
C ILE A 81 14.43 -9.57 6.56
N GLN A 82 14.54 -10.31 7.66
CA GLN A 82 15.45 -9.98 8.75
C GLN A 82 16.91 -9.95 8.30
N SER A 83 17.34 -10.94 7.50
CA SER A 83 18.72 -11.01 7.00
C SER A 83 19.01 -9.89 6.00
N MET A 84 18.05 -9.55 5.14
CA MET A 84 18.11 -8.42 4.21
C MET A 84 18.23 -7.10 4.98
N ALA A 85 17.34 -6.86 5.94
CA ALA A 85 17.35 -5.64 6.74
C ALA A 85 18.70 -5.44 7.45
N LYS A 86 19.20 -6.49 8.09
CA LYS A 86 20.48 -6.44 8.80
C LYS A 86 21.66 -6.12 7.87
N LYS A 87 21.68 -6.73 6.67
CA LYS A 87 22.76 -6.54 5.69
C LYS A 87 22.71 -5.18 5.01
N TYR A 88 21.52 -4.76 4.58
CA TYR A 88 21.39 -3.60 3.70
C TYR A 88 21.07 -2.27 4.40
N GLY A 89 21.05 -2.24 5.72
CA GLY A 89 20.97 -0.97 6.44
C GLY A 89 19.57 -0.56 6.87
N LEU A 90 18.63 -1.50 6.98
CA LEU A 90 17.28 -1.24 7.44
C LEU A 90 17.11 -1.63 8.91
N TYR A 91 16.23 -0.92 9.61
CA TYR A 91 15.68 -1.40 10.86
C TYR A 91 14.71 -2.55 10.60
N PHE A 92 14.65 -3.50 11.53
CA PHE A 92 13.76 -4.65 11.46
C PHE A 92 12.84 -4.68 12.68
N SER A 93 11.55 -4.53 12.48
CA SER A 93 10.51 -4.66 13.49
C SER A 93 10.03 -6.11 13.54
N ARG A 94 10.33 -6.81 14.64
CA ARG A 94 10.06 -8.23 14.82
C ARG A 94 8.56 -8.56 14.85
N PRO A 95 8.17 -9.81 14.54
CA PRO A 95 6.82 -10.30 14.82
C PRO A 95 6.41 -10.01 16.27
N GLY A 96 5.20 -9.51 16.48
CA GLY A 96 4.68 -9.15 17.80
C GLY A 96 5.04 -7.75 18.28
N ASN A 97 5.91 -7.00 17.57
CA ASN A 97 6.17 -5.60 17.90
C ASN A 97 4.97 -4.69 17.59
N GLY A 98 4.25 -4.97 16.52
CA GLY A 98 3.02 -4.27 16.19
C GLY A 98 2.81 -4.00 14.71
N ILE A 99 1.68 -3.39 14.42
CA ILE A 99 1.26 -2.98 13.09
C ILE A 99 2.21 -1.89 12.60
N CYS A 100 2.71 -2.04 11.36
CA CYS A 100 3.74 -1.16 10.78
C CYS A 100 3.40 0.32 10.92
N HIS A 101 2.17 0.74 10.65
CA HIS A 101 1.78 2.15 10.73
C HIS A 101 1.72 2.67 12.16
N GLN A 102 1.28 1.85 13.12
CA GLN A 102 1.26 2.22 14.53
C GLN A 102 2.68 2.37 15.09
N VAL A 103 3.54 1.37 14.85
CA VAL A 103 4.94 1.40 15.29
C VAL A 103 5.70 2.54 14.60
N HIS A 104 5.41 2.82 13.31
CA HIS A 104 6.07 3.90 12.60
C HIS A 104 5.74 5.27 13.18
N LEU A 105 4.47 5.52 13.53
CA LEU A 105 4.06 6.72 14.26
C LEU A 105 4.75 6.86 15.62
N GLU A 106 4.82 5.75 16.37
CA GLU A 106 5.40 5.74 17.72
C GLU A 106 6.91 5.99 17.69
N ARG A 107 7.65 5.42 16.71
CA ARG A 107 9.12 5.33 16.78
C ARG A 107 9.90 6.02 15.67
N PHE A 108 9.32 6.26 14.50
CA PHE A 108 10.14 6.64 13.33
C PHE A 108 9.62 7.85 12.55
N GLY A 109 8.30 8.04 12.50
CA GLY A 109 7.70 9.09 11.69
C GLY A 109 8.10 10.49 12.17
N LYS A 110 8.44 11.40 11.24
CA LYS A 110 8.87 12.78 11.52
C LYS A 110 8.06 13.76 10.67
N PRO A 111 7.51 14.83 11.26
CA PRO A 111 6.85 15.89 10.50
C PRO A 111 7.76 16.44 9.39
N GLY A 112 7.17 16.79 8.24
CA GLY A 112 7.88 17.37 7.11
C GLY A 112 8.68 16.38 6.25
N LYS A 113 8.79 15.12 6.64
CA LYS A 113 9.49 14.10 5.88
C LYS A 113 8.57 13.40 4.88
N THR A 114 9.17 12.90 3.78
CA THR A 114 8.52 12.03 2.81
C THR A 114 8.65 10.57 3.23
N LEU A 115 7.56 9.81 3.10
CA LEU A 115 7.53 8.38 3.38
C LEU A 115 6.79 7.67 2.23
N ILE A 116 7.38 6.62 1.67
CA ILE A 116 6.62 5.67 0.86
C ILE A 116 6.66 4.28 1.48
N GLY A 117 5.54 3.57 1.38
CA GLY A 117 5.42 2.22 1.91
C GLY A 117 4.78 1.25 0.95
N SER A 118 5.24 0.00 0.96
CA SER A 118 4.61 -1.08 0.21
C SER A 118 3.28 -1.55 0.83
N ASP A 119 2.67 -0.66 1.59
CA ASP A 119 1.33 -0.83 2.17
C ASP A 119 0.45 0.38 1.82
N SER A 120 -0.81 0.11 1.47
CA SER A 120 -1.76 1.14 1.04
C SER A 120 -2.13 2.15 2.13
N HIS A 121 -2.00 1.79 3.42
CA HIS A 121 -2.32 2.67 4.54
C HIS A 121 -1.13 3.47 5.09
N THR A 122 -0.03 3.53 4.35
CA THR A 122 1.12 4.42 4.63
C THR A 122 0.70 5.88 4.89
N PRO A 123 -0.38 6.44 4.27
CA PRO A 123 -0.90 7.77 4.61
C PRO A 123 -1.23 8.01 6.08
N THR A 124 -1.30 6.96 6.92
CA THR A 124 -1.38 7.09 8.39
C THR A 124 -0.32 8.05 8.96
N GLY A 125 0.88 8.08 8.38
CA GLY A 125 1.96 9.02 8.76
C GLY A 125 1.60 10.50 8.60
N GLY A 126 0.60 10.81 7.78
CA GLY A 126 0.07 12.17 7.64
C GLY A 126 -0.55 12.73 8.92
N GLY A 127 -0.92 11.87 9.89
CA GLY A 127 -1.44 12.29 11.19
C GLY A 127 -0.46 13.08 12.06
N ILE A 128 0.84 12.97 11.78
CA ILE A 128 1.91 13.79 12.40
C ILE A 128 2.56 14.77 11.41
N GLY A 129 1.99 14.98 10.24
CA GLY A 129 2.51 15.93 9.26
C GLY A 129 3.61 15.36 8.33
N MET A 130 3.62 14.06 8.06
CA MET A 130 4.44 13.47 6.98
C MET A 130 3.72 13.52 5.64
N LEU A 131 4.47 13.68 4.55
CA LEU A 131 3.97 13.38 3.21
C LEU A 131 4.16 11.87 2.96
N ALA A 132 3.18 11.08 3.42
CA ALA A 132 3.26 9.64 3.46
C ALA A 132 2.32 9.01 2.42
N MET A 133 2.83 8.15 1.54
CA MET A 133 2.10 7.58 0.40
C MET A 133 2.28 6.07 0.32
N GLY A 134 1.21 5.36 -0.02
CA GLY A 134 1.29 3.95 -0.42
C GLY A 134 1.86 3.84 -1.84
N ALA A 135 2.78 2.90 -2.05
CA ALA A 135 3.45 2.67 -3.32
C ALA A 135 3.59 1.16 -3.63
N GLY A 136 3.94 0.82 -4.85
CA GLY A 136 4.31 -0.55 -5.21
C GLY A 136 5.65 -0.98 -4.60
N GLY A 137 5.87 -2.29 -4.46
CA GLY A 137 7.15 -2.83 -3.98
C GLY A 137 8.34 -2.34 -4.79
N LEU A 138 8.19 -2.28 -6.10
CA LEU A 138 9.20 -1.78 -7.03
C LEU A 138 9.57 -0.32 -6.75
N ASP A 139 8.59 0.57 -6.53
CA ASP A 139 8.85 1.98 -6.23
C ASP A 139 9.59 2.14 -4.89
N VAL A 140 9.19 1.34 -3.89
CA VAL A 140 9.87 1.31 -2.58
C VAL A 140 11.31 0.82 -2.73
N ALA A 141 11.56 -0.22 -3.53
CA ALA A 141 12.90 -0.72 -3.83
C ALA A 141 13.76 0.35 -4.52
N VAL A 142 13.20 1.03 -5.52
CA VAL A 142 13.86 2.14 -6.24
C VAL A 142 14.23 3.27 -5.29
N ALA A 143 13.31 3.69 -4.41
CA ALA A 143 13.59 4.74 -3.42
C ALA A 143 14.67 4.32 -2.41
N MET A 144 14.64 3.07 -1.93
CA MET A 144 15.73 2.51 -1.10
C MET A 144 17.08 2.57 -1.80
N GLY A 145 17.10 2.35 -3.13
CA GLY A 145 18.30 2.48 -3.97
C GLY A 145 18.75 3.91 -4.23
N GLY A 146 17.98 4.91 -3.80
CA GLY A 146 18.25 6.34 -3.98
C GLY A 146 17.61 6.93 -5.25
N GLY A 147 16.79 6.18 -5.98
CA GLY A 147 16.04 6.71 -7.12
C GLY A 147 14.86 7.59 -6.65
N ALA A 148 14.51 8.57 -7.47
CA ALA A 148 13.38 9.44 -7.20
C ALA A 148 12.04 8.70 -7.38
N TYR A 149 11.05 9.09 -6.59
CA TYR A 149 9.67 8.61 -6.73
C TYR A 149 8.87 9.52 -7.64
N TYR A 150 8.32 8.98 -8.71
CA TYR A 150 7.59 9.72 -9.73
C TYR A 150 6.08 9.65 -9.50
N ILE A 151 5.44 10.81 -9.41
CA ILE A 151 3.98 10.93 -9.30
C ILE A 151 3.46 12.03 -10.22
N THR A 152 2.18 11.95 -10.55
CA THR A 152 1.48 13.10 -11.13
C THR A 152 1.20 14.09 -10.01
N MET A 153 1.59 15.36 -10.18
CA MET A 153 1.36 16.42 -9.18
C MET A 153 -0.12 16.49 -8.82
N PRO A 154 -0.49 16.22 -7.57
CA PRO A 154 -1.89 16.17 -7.15
C PRO A 154 -2.51 17.56 -7.01
N LYS A 155 -3.84 17.61 -7.09
CA LYS A 155 -4.64 18.76 -6.62
C LYS A 155 -4.61 18.84 -5.09
N MET A 156 -4.83 20.05 -4.55
CA MET A 156 -4.89 20.29 -3.11
C MET A 156 -6.34 20.49 -2.66
N TYR A 157 -6.86 19.57 -1.86
CA TYR A 157 -8.18 19.70 -1.24
C TYR A 157 -8.03 20.02 0.24
N LYS A 158 -8.80 20.95 0.75
CA LYS A 158 -8.86 21.28 2.18
C LYS A 158 -10.15 20.75 2.78
N VAL A 159 -10.03 20.04 3.90
CA VAL A 159 -11.15 19.77 4.79
C VAL A 159 -11.02 20.70 6.00
N ASN A 160 -11.94 21.64 6.12
CA ASN A 160 -11.96 22.64 7.18
C ASN A 160 -12.83 22.13 8.32
N LEU A 161 -12.20 21.79 9.45
CA LEU A 161 -12.88 21.30 10.65
C LEU A 161 -13.21 22.44 11.59
N THR A 162 -14.46 22.52 12.04
CA THR A 162 -14.93 23.46 13.05
C THR A 162 -15.56 22.73 14.23
N GLY A 163 -15.65 23.40 15.38
CA GLY A 163 -16.22 22.81 16.60
C GLY A 163 -15.35 21.70 17.20
N LYS A 164 -15.99 20.80 17.96
CA LYS A 164 -15.36 19.64 18.60
C LYS A 164 -16.28 18.43 18.57
N LEU A 165 -15.69 17.23 18.59
CA LEU A 165 -16.45 15.98 18.67
C LEU A 165 -17.30 15.93 19.94
N GLN A 166 -18.52 15.42 19.80
CA GLN A 166 -19.41 15.16 20.93
C GLN A 166 -19.10 13.78 21.55
N ASP A 167 -19.60 13.52 22.74
CA ASP A 167 -19.46 12.21 23.37
C ASP A 167 -19.96 11.09 22.45
N PHE A 168 -19.21 9.98 22.38
CA PHE A 168 -19.45 8.84 21.49
C PHE A 168 -19.35 9.10 19.98
N VAL A 169 -18.94 10.30 19.57
CA VAL A 169 -18.55 10.61 18.18
C VAL A 169 -17.03 10.70 18.10
N THR A 170 -16.45 10.11 17.08
CA THR A 170 -15.00 9.87 17.04
C THR A 170 -14.38 10.29 15.71
N ALA A 171 -13.06 10.25 15.63
CA ALA A 171 -12.31 10.44 14.39
C ALA A 171 -12.74 9.45 13.28
N LYS A 172 -13.21 8.25 13.66
CA LYS A 172 -13.77 7.30 12.69
C LYS A 172 -15.03 7.85 12.01
N ASP A 173 -15.89 8.53 12.76
CA ASP A 173 -17.10 9.15 12.22
C ASP A 173 -16.75 10.32 11.29
N VAL A 174 -15.68 11.07 11.57
CA VAL A 174 -15.13 12.09 10.64
C VAL A 174 -14.70 11.43 9.33
N SER A 175 -14.00 10.29 9.41
CA SER A 175 -13.55 9.54 8.24
C SER A 175 -14.72 9.00 7.41
N LEU A 176 -15.77 8.51 8.07
CA LEU A 176 -16.97 8.03 7.41
C LEU A 176 -17.77 9.18 6.78
N GLU A 177 -17.82 10.34 7.44
CA GLU A 177 -18.51 11.52 6.90
C GLU A 177 -17.83 12.02 5.61
N ILE A 178 -16.51 12.13 5.58
CA ILE A 178 -15.81 12.55 4.36
C ILE A 178 -15.97 11.51 3.22
N LEU A 179 -16.03 10.21 3.55
CA LEU A 179 -16.34 9.15 2.59
C LEU A 179 -17.78 9.29 2.04
N ARG A 180 -18.73 9.64 2.91
CA ARG A 180 -20.12 9.91 2.49
C ARG A 180 -20.20 11.11 1.53
N ILE A 181 -19.37 12.15 1.74
CA ILE A 181 -19.34 13.36 0.91
C ILE A 181 -18.63 13.15 -0.43
N LEU A 182 -17.46 12.48 -0.42
CA LEU A 182 -16.58 12.36 -1.57
C LEU A 182 -16.69 11.03 -2.31
N SER A 183 -17.20 9.98 -1.67
CA SER A 183 -17.12 8.58 -2.11
C SER A 183 -15.69 8.04 -2.21
N VAL A 184 -15.54 6.77 -2.56
CA VAL A 184 -14.24 6.08 -2.73
C VAL A 184 -13.41 6.56 -3.94
N LYS A 185 -13.92 7.48 -4.74
CA LYS A 185 -13.25 8.03 -5.93
C LYS A 185 -13.02 9.53 -5.86
N GLY A 186 -13.61 10.22 -4.90
CA GLY A 186 -13.61 11.68 -4.85
C GLY A 186 -12.26 12.31 -4.50
N GLY A 187 -11.33 11.55 -3.96
CA GLY A 187 -9.96 11.98 -3.68
C GLY A 187 -8.92 11.62 -4.74
N VAL A 188 -9.32 10.94 -5.82
CA VAL A 188 -8.38 10.48 -6.85
C VAL A 188 -7.64 11.68 -7.48
N GLY A 189 -6.31 11.60 -7.49
CA GLY A 189 -5.44 12.67 -8.00
C GLY A 189 -5.38 13.91 -7.10
N ALA A 190 -5.77 13.78 -5.82
CA ALA A 190 -5.70 14.87 -4.84
C ALA A 190 -4.95 14.44 -3.57
N ILE A 191 -4.42 15.45 -2.86
CA ILE A 191 -3.99 15.36 -1.47
C ILE A 191 -5.05 16.03 -0.61
N ILE A 192 -5.47 15.37 0.47
CA ILE A 192 -6.43 15.90 1.44
C ILE A 192 -5.66 16.55 2.59
N GLU A 193 -5.74 17.86 2.73
CA GLU A 193 -5.15 18.62 3.82
C GLU A 193 -6.22 19.00 4.84
N TRP A 194 -6.00 18.64 6.09
CA TRP A 194 -6.92 18.91 7.19
C TRP A 194 -6.54 20.22 7.89
N GLY A 195 -7.50 21.09 8.11
CA GLY A 195 -7.30 22.40 8.70
C GLY A 195 -8.52 22.89 9.46
N GLY A 196 -8.49 24.16 9.89
CA GLY A 196 -9.52 24.75 10.72
C GLY A 196 -9.26 24.61 12.22
N GLU A 197 -10.08 25.29 13.04
CA GLU A 197 -9.91 25.31 14.49
C GLU A 197 -10.18 23.95 15.15
N GLY A 198 -11.06 23.14 14.57
CA GLY A 198 -11.40 21.80 15.04
C GLY A 198 -10.21 20.84 15.06
N VAL A 199 -9.18 21.04 14.23
CA VAL A 199 -7.96 20.24 14.23
C VAL A 199 -7.27 20.23 15.60
N LYS A 200 -7.32 21.34 16.33
CA LYS A 200 -6.71 21.48 17.67
C LYS A 200 -7.40 20.64 18.74
N THR A 201 -8.59 20.11 18.45
CA THR A 201 -9.33 19.25 19.37
C THR A 201 -9.05 17.76 19.18
N LEU A 202 -8.30 17.39 18.11
CA LEU A 202 -7.99 16.01 17.75
C LEU A 202 -6.55 15.66 18.16
N SER A 203 -6.42 14.57 18.92
CA SER A 203 -5.12 13.97 19.25
C SER A 203 -4.44 13.36 18.02
N VAL A 204 -3.13 13.11 18.09
CA VAL A 204 -2.39 12.45 16.99
C VAL A 204 -2.98 11.09 16.61
N PRO A 205 -3.36 10.18 17.54
CA PRO A 205 -4.05 8.93 17.15
C PRO A 205 -5.34 9.18 16.36
N GLU A 206 -6.14 10.18 16.72
CA GLU A 206 -7.37 10.54 16.00
C GLU A 206 -7.07 11.08 14.60
N ARG A 207 -6.05 11.94 14.47
CA ARG A 207 -5.56 12.41 13.15
C ARG A 207 -5.06 11.25 12.29
N ALA A 208 -4.35 10.31 12.90
CA ALA A 208 -3.84 9.12 12.23
C ALA A 208 -4.97 8.21 11.72
N THR A 209 -6.06 8.03 12.48
CA THR A 209 -7.28 7.35 12.03
C THR A 209 -7.86 8.01 10.77
N ILE A 210 -7.94 9.32 10.75
CA ILE A 210 -8.48 10.10 9.64
C ILE A 210 -7.58 9.97 8.39
N THR A 211 -6.27 10.13 8.53
CA THR A 211 -5.34 10.01 7.39
C THR A 211 -5.22 8.57 6.88
N ASN A 212 -5.30 7.57 7.75
CA ASN A 212 -5.41 6.16 7.38
C ASN A 212 -6.61 5.93 6.44
N MET A 213 -7.79 6.41 6.83
CA MET A 213 -9.01 6.28 6.04
C MET A 213 -9.01 7.17 4.78
N GLY A 214 -8.12 8.14 4.68
CA GLY A 214 -7.89 8.94 3.47
C GLY A 214 -7.53 8.08 2.25
N THR A 215 -6.92 6.93 2.47
CA THR A 215 -6.64 5.93 1.43
C THR A 215 -7.93 5.45 0.74
N GLU A 216 -8.99 5.29 1.49
CA GLU A 216 -10.26 4.79 0.98
C GLU A 216 -11.03 5.81 0.12
N LEU A 217 -10.64 7.09 0.17
CA LEU A 217 -11.10 8.14 -0.76
C LEU A 217 -10.45 8.05 -2.16
N GLY A 218 -9.45 7.17 -2.33
CA GLY A 218 -8.59 7.13 -3.51
C GLY A 218 -7.58 8.27 -3.56
N ALA A 219 -7.39 9.01 -2.48
CA ALA A 219 -6.44 10.13 -2.39
C ALA A 219 -4.99 9.66 -2.53
N THR A 220 -4.13 10.52 -3.10
CA THR A 220 -2.68 10.29 -3.15
C THR A 220 -2.12 10.19 -1.75
N THR A 221 -2.52 11.08 -0.86
CA THR A 221 -2.29 11.04 0.59
C THR A 221 -3.24 11.98 1.33
N SER A 222 -3.11 11.98 2.67
CA SER A 222 -3.91 12.80 3.57
C SER A 222 -3.00 13.31 4.69
N ILE A 223 -3.07 14.60 5.06
CA ILE A 223 -2.08 15.22 5.93
C ILE A 223 -2.71 16.24 6.88
N PHE A 224 -2.25 16.22 8.15
CA PHE A 224 -2.54 17.21 9.16
C PHE A 224 -1.34 18.17 9.37
N PRO A 225 -1.57 19.36 9.92
CA PRO A 225 -0.49 20.21 10.39
C PRO A 225 0.29 19.54 11.53
N SER A 226 1.56 19.90 11.67
CA SER A 226 2.36 19.61 12.86
C SER A 226 2.31 20.83 13.78
N ASP A 227 1.60 20.69 14.86
CA ASP A 227 1.31 21.74 15.85
C ASP A 227 1.67 21.28 17.27
N GLU A 228 1.23 22.03 18.29
CA GLU A 228 1.48 21.69 19.70
C GLU A 228 0.93 20.31 20.11
N ILE A 229 -0.13 19.81 19.45
CA ILE A 229 -0.66 18.45 19.68
C ILE A 229 0.35 17.40 19.18
N THR A 230 0.93 17.64 17.99
CA THR A 230 1.99 16.78 17.45
C THR A 230 3.24 16.82 18.34
N ARG A 231 3.60 18.03 18.82
CA ARG A 231 4.72 18.21 19.74
C ARG A 231 4.54 17.39 21.01
N ALA A 232 3.39 17.55 21.68
CA ALA A 232 3.08 16.82 22.91
C ALA A 232 3.12 15.29 22.71
N PHE A 233 2.63 14.80 21.58
CA PHE A 233 2.71 13.38 21.24
C PHE A 233 4.16 12.89 21.09
N LEU A 234 4.99 13.62 20.34
CA LEU A 234 6.39 13.27 20.13
C LEU A 234 7.20 13.33 21.43
N GLU A 235 6.94 14.35 22.27
CA GLU A 235 7.56 14.46 23.62
C GLU A 235 7.16 13.27 24.50
N ALA A 236 5.87 12.89 24.51
CA ALA A 236 5.39 11.71 25.25
C ALA A 236 6.02 10.40 24.77
N GLN A 237 6.33 10.29 23.47
CA GLN A 237 7.07 9.18 22.86
C GLN A 237 8.60 9.28 23.04
N GLY A 238 9.11 10.27 23.79
CA GLY A 238 10.55 10.50 23.99
C GLY A 238 11.28 10.96 22.72
N ARG A 239 10.59 11.65 21.83
CA ARG A 239 11.04 12.09 20.49
C ARG A 239 10.77 13.57 20.24
N GLY A 240 10.79 14.38 21.28
CA GLY A 240 10.53 15.83 21.18
C GLY A 240 11.47 16.54 20.21
N GLU A 241 12.70 16.05 20.01
CA GLU A 241 13.67 16.58 19.06
C GLU A 241 13.26 16.40 17.59
N ASP A 242 12.36 15.48 17.28
CA ASP A 242 11.84 15.27 15.93
C ASP A 242 10.75 16.28 15.54
N TYR A 243 10.27 17.08 16.49
CA TYR A 243 9.21 18.05 16.23
C TYR A 243 9.70 19.21 15.39
N ILE A 244 8.92 19.54 14.37
CA ILE A 244 8.95 20.82 13.66
C ILE A 244 7.52 21.36 13.52
N GLU A 245 7.33 22.66 13.63
CA GLU A 245 6.05 23.29 13.30
C GLU A 245 5.85 23.25 11.78
N LEU A 246 4.66 22.80 11.33
CA LEU A 246 4.32 22.73 9.94
C LEU A 246 2.84 23.09 9.74
N LYS A 247 2.61 24.20 9.02
CA LYS A 247 1.28 24.72 8.70
C LYS A 247 1.25 25.30 7.30
N SER A 248 0.07 25.38 6.70
CA SER A 248 -0.14 26.11 5.44
C SER A 248 0.04 27.62 5.65
N ASP A 249 0.40 28.32 4.57
CA ASP A 249 0.42 29.78 4.59
C ASP A 249 -1.02 30.30 4.64
N ASP A 250 -1.21 31.52 5.17
CA ASP A 250 -2.55 32.08 5.36
C ASP A 250 -3.27 32.33 4.01
N ASP A 251 -2.50 32.60 2.96
CA ASP A 251 -2.98 32.80 1.58
C ASP A 251 -2.82 31.56 0.69
N ALA A 252 -2.65 30.36 1.27
CA ALA A 252 -2.58 29.11 0.52
C ALA A 252 -3.87 28.84 -0.24
N ALA A 253 -3.73 28.47 -1.52
CA ALA A 253 -4.87 28.18 -2.38
C ALA A 253 -5.14 26.67 -2.46
N TYR A 254 -6.42 26.32 -2.52
CA TYR A 254 -6.90 24.96 -2.64
C TYR A 254 -7.84 24.82 -3.82
N ASP A 255 -7.76 23.69 -4.52
CA ASP A 255 -8.66 23.36 -5.64
C ASP A 255 -10.10 23.09 -5.17
N ARG A 256 -10.24 22.62 -3.93
CA ARG A 256 -11.53 22.36 -3.28
C ARG A 256 -11.43 22.56 -1.78
N VAL A 257 -12.50 23.15 -1.19
CA VAL A 257 -12.67 23.27 0.26
C VAL A 257 -13.95 22.56 0.66
N ILE A 258 -13.89 21.79 1.74
CA ILE A 258 -15.01 21.03 2.31
C ILE A 258 -15.08 21.37 3.79
N ASP A 259 -16.23 21.84 4.26
CA ASP A 259 -16.47 22.18 5.65
C ASP A 259 -17.14 21.02 6.39
N ILE A 260 -16.63 20.67 7.56
CA ILE A 260 -17.22 19.69 8.48
C ILE A 260 -17.29 20.30 9.86
N ASN A 261 -18.49 20.41 10.41
CA ASN A 261 -18.71 20.81 11.79
C ASN A 261 -18.71 19.56 12.69
N LEU A 262 -17.64 19.36 13.45
CA LEU A 262 -17.47 18.23 14.37
C LEU A 262 -18.59 18.13 15.40
N SER A 263 -19.19 19.25 15.79
CA SER A 263 -20.26 19.30 16.81
C SER A 263 -21.61 18.81 16.30
N GLU A 264 -21.78 18.68 14.98
CA GLU A 264 -23.04 18.22 14.35
C GLU A 264 -22.97 16.76 13.92
N LEU A 265 -21.78 16.15 13.95
CA LEU A 265 -21.62 14.75 13.60
C LEU A 265 -22.36 13.82 14.56
N LYS A 266 -22.84 12.72 14.01
CA LYS A 266 -23.47 11.63 14.74
C LYS A 266 -22.65 10.35 14.58
N PRO A 267 -22.85 9.33 15.42
CA PRO A 267 -22.26 8.02 15.18
C PRO A 267 -22.68 7.47 13.81
N LEU A 268 -21.69 7.13 12.99
CA LEU A 268 -21.84 6.65 11.61
C LEU A 268 -21.42 5.19 11.46
N ILE A 269 -21.90 4.55 10.42
CA ILE A 269 -21.59 3.17 10.06
C ILE A 269 -21.53 3.03 8.54
N ALA A 270 -20.47 2.39 8.03
CA ALA A 270 -20.41 2.02 6.62
C ALA A 270 -21.00 0.62 6.44
N CYS A 271 -22.02 0.51 5.60
CA CYS A 271 -22.67 -0.75 5.26
C CYS A 271 -21.84 -1.57 4.27
N PRO A 272 -22.03 -2.90 4.20
CA PRO A 272 -21.46 -3.74 3.14
C PRO A 272 -21.87 -3.24 1.73
N HIS A 273 -21.06 -3.30 0.71
CA HIS A 273 -19.68 -3.79 0.62
C HIS A 273 -18.77 -2.65 0.14
N SER A 274 -18.96 -1.45 0.69
CA SER A 274 -18.15 -0.28 0.33
C SER A 274 -17.98 0.66 1.53
N PRO A 275 -16.79 1.23 1.78
CA PRO A 275 -16.57 2.12 2.92
C PRO A 275 -17.29 3.47 2.79
N ASP A 276 -17.80 3.84 1.62
CA ASP A 276 -18.61 5.05 1.38
C ASP A 276 -20.13 4.82 1.46
N ASN A 277 -20.56 3.58 1.68
CA ASN A 277 -21.98 3.27 1.90
C ASN A 277 -22.38 3.61 3.35
N VAL A 278 -22.34 4.90 3.69
CA VAL A 278 -22.41 5.40 5.05
C VAL A 278 -23.81 5.87 5.40
N VAL A 279 -24.30 5.40 6.56
CA VAL A 279 -25.55 5.82 7.19
C VAL A 279 -25.33 6.10 8.67
N THR A 280 -26.33 6.63 9.38
CA THR A 280 -26.27 6.77 10.84
C THR A 280 -26.46 5.41 11.52
N VAL A 281 -25.76 5.17 12.63
CA VAL A 281 -25.91 3.93 13.43
C VAL A 281 -27.36 3.72 13.85
N GLU A 282 -28.06 4.80 14.21
CA GLU A 282 -29.48 4.79 14.62
C GLU A 282 -30.40 4.16 13.55
N SER A 283 -30.11 4.37 12.26
CA SER A 283 -30.95 3.86 11.15
C SER A 283 -30.91 2.34 11.01
N LEU A 284 -29.90 1.66 11.57
CA LEU A 284 -29.72 0.21 11.53
C LEU A 284 -29.96 -0.48 12.88
N LYS A 285 -30.53 0.26 13.85
CA LYS A 285 -30.83 -0.25 15.20
C LYS A 285 -31.57 -1.60 15.15
N GLY A 286 -31.10 -2.55 15.96
CA GLY A 286 -31.72 -3.86 16.10
C GLY A 286 -31.25 -4.92 15.10
N THR A 287 -30.39 -4.56 14.13
CA THR A 287 -29.72 -5.55 13.27
C THR A 287 -28.83 -6.44 14.12
N LYS A 288 -29.05 -7.76 14.08
CA LYS A 288 -28.29 -8.73 14.88
C LYS A 288 -26.83 -8.78 14.42
N VAL A 289 -25.92 -8.97 15.38
CA VAL A 289 -24.47 -9.00 15.17
C VAL A 289 -23.92 -10.33 15.67
N ASP A 290 -23.11 -10.98 14.83
CA ASP A 290 -22.46 -12.25 15.14
C ASP A 290 -21.01 -12.05 15.63
N GLN A 291 -20.35 -11.02 15.10
CA GLN A 291 -18.93 -10.80 15.34
C GLN A 291 -18.59 -9.31 15.46
N VAL A 292 -17.68 -8.99 16.37
CA VAL A 292 -17.12 -7.64 16.53
C VAL A 292 -15.60 -7.72 16.59
N CYS A 293 -14.90 -6.85 15.81
CA CYS A 293 -13.45 -6.75 15.81
C CYS A 293 -13.01 -5.31 16.10
N ILE A 294 -12.24 -5.11 17.17
CA ILE A 294 -11.66 -3.81 17.55
C ILE A 294 -10.15 -3.87 17.34
N GLY A 295 -9.60 -2.96 16.55
CA GLY A 295 -8.17 -2.93 16.23
C GLY A 295 -7.86 -2.47 14.83
N SER A 296 -6.89 -3.10 14.19
CA SER A 296 -6.25 -2.79 12.91
C SER A 296 -5.43 -1.49 12.94
N CYS A 297 -4.77 -1.15 11.82
CA CYS A 297 -4.01 0.11 11.74
C CYS A 297 -4.88 1.37 11.91
N THR A 298 -6.20 1.24 11.82
CA THR A 298 -7.16 2.35 11.91
C THR A 298 -7.47 2.74 13.36
N ASN A 299 -7.83 1.76 14.22
CA ASN A 299 -8.28 2.02 15.60
C ASN A 299 -7.67 1.01 16.58
N SER A 300 -6.37 1.09 16.77
CA SER A 300 -5.62 0.23 17.70
C SER A 300 -4.63 0.98 18.58
N SER A 301 -4.70 2.30 18.59
CA SER A 301 -3.87 3.14 19.45
C SER A 301 -4.18 2.91 20.94
N LEU A 302 -3.28 3.35 21.80
CA LEU A 302 -3.53 3.32 23.25
C LEU A 302 -4.84 4.04 23.62
N TYR A 303 -5.13 5.14 22.93
CA TYR A 303 -6.36 5.92 23.16
C TYR A 303 -7.62 5.10 22.82
N ASP A 304 -7.66 4.48 21.65
CA ASP A 304 -8.77 3.62 21.23
C ASP A 304 -8.97 2.44 22.19
N MET A 305 -7.87 1.78 22.58
CA MET A 305 -7.90 0.60 23.44
C MET A 305 -8.35 0.94 24.87
N LEU A 306 -7.90 2.07 25.43
CA LEU A 306 -8.33 2.53 26.76
C LEU A 306 -9.81 2.90 26.77
N LYS A 307 -10.33 3.53 25.71
CA LYS A 307 -11.77 3.83 25.59
C LYS A 307 -12.59 2.54 25.51
N ALA A 308 -12.19 1.60 24.66
CA ALA A 308 -12.85 0.29 24.53
C ALA A 308 -12.85 -0.46 25.89
N ALA A 309 -11.71 -0.50 26.58
CA ALA A 309 -11.59 -1.12 27.90
C ALA A 309 -12.49 -0.48 28.95
N ALA A 310 -12.53 0.85 29.00
CA ALA A 310 -13.36 1.58 29.93
C ALA A 310 -14.87 1.35 29.70
N LEU A 311 -15.29 1.24 28.45
CA LEU A 311 -16.67 0.92 28.09
C LEU A 311 -17.05 -0.54 28.40
N LEU A 312 -16.09 -1.48 28.29
CA LEU A 312 -16.26 -2.91 28.60
C LEU A 312 -16.20 -3.22 30.10
N LYS A 313 -15.60 -2.35 30.89
CA LYS A 313 -15.33 -2.56 32.32
C LYS A 313 -16.58 -2.96 33.10
N GLY A 314 -16.50 -4.11 33.78
CA GLY A 314 -17.61 -4.65 34.59
C GLY A 314 -18.82 -5.14 33.79
N LYS A 315 -18.70 -5.24 32.46
CA LYS A 315 -19.75 -5.73 31.58
C LYS A 315 -19.31 -7.02 30.86
N THR A 316 -20.27 -7.77 30.34
CA THR A 316 -20.02 -9.02 29.61
C THR A 316 -20.58 -8.89 28.20
N VAL A 317 -19.82 -9.35 27.21
CA VAL A 317 -20.21 -9.44 25.80
C VAL A 317 -21.45 -10.32 25.65
N ALA A 318 -22.37 -9.92 24.79
CA ALA A 318 -23.61 -10.70 24.53
C ALA A 318 -23.25 -12.12 24.09
N PRO A 319 -23.95 -13.16 24.59
CA PRO A 319 -23.65 -14.57 24.31
C PRO A 319 -23.66 -14.92 22.81
N SER A 320 -24.41 -14.15 22.00
CA SER A 320 -24.47 -14.32 20.55
C SER A 320 -23.28 -13.73 19.78
N VAL A 321 -22.42 -12.94 20.43
CA VAL A 321 -21.36 -12.18 19.77
C VAL A 321 -19.99 -12.74 20.11
N SER A 322 -19.15 -12.93 19.08
CA SER A 322 -17.73 -13.16 19.23
C SER A 322 -16.98 -11.83 19.12
N LEU A 323 -16.41 -11.33 20.23
CA LEU A 323 -15.59 -10.11 20.24
C LEU A 323 -14.11 -10.43 20.18
N SER A 324 -13.37 -9.75 19.32
CA SER A 324 -11.90 -9.72 19.36
C SER A 324 -11.36 -8.31 19.53
N VAL A 325 -10.23 -8.19 20.23
CA VAL A 325 -9.48 -6.95 20.42
C VAL A 325 -8.02 -7.20 20.04
N SER A 326 -7.47 -6.34 19.16
CA SER A 326 -6.08 -6.42 18.68
C SER A 326 -5.39 -5.06 18.93
N PRO A 327 -4.57 -4.93 19.98
CA PRO A 327 -3.78 -3.71 20.24
C PRO A 327 -2.79 -3.43 19.10
N GLY A 328 -2.49 -2.17 18.83
CA GLY A 328 -1.70 -1.76 17.68
C GLY A 328 -0.21 -2.07 17.78
N SER A 329 0.33 -2.12 19.00
CA SER A 329 1.75 -2.37 19.23
C SER A 329 2.01 -3.05 20.57
N LYS A 330 3.22 -3.59 20.72
CA LYS A 330 3.76 -4.10 21.99
C LYS A 330 3.72 -3.02 23.07
N GLN A 331 4.01 -1.76 22.71
CA GLN A 331 3.92 -0.62 23.61
C GLN A 331 2.50 -0.46 24.14
N VAL A 332 1.50 -0.43 23.25
CA VAL A 332 0.08 -0.33 23.62
C VAL A 332 -0.32 -1.51 24.52
N LEU A 333 -0.02 -2.73 24.11
CA LEU A 333 -0.37 -3.94 24.88
C LEU A 333 0.24 -3.92 26.29
N SER A 334 1.52 -3.56 26.40
CA SER A 334 2.23 -3.45 27.69
C SER A 334 1.60 -2.39 28.60
N MET A 335 1.24 -1.23 28.04
CA MET A 335 0.62 -0.15 28.83
C MET A 335 -0.80 -0.49 29.26
N LEU A 336 -1.56 -1.22 28.44
CA LEU A 336 -2.87 -1.77 28.83
C LEU A 336 -2.75 -2.78 30.00
N ALA A 337 -1.70 -3.59 29.98
CA ALA A 337 -1.43 -4.52 31.08
C ALA A 337 -1.05 -3.77 32.37
N ASP A 338 -0.19 -2.77 32.27
CA ASP A 338 0.29 -1.99 33.43
C ASP A 338 -0.86 -1.22 34.13
N CYS A 339 -1.83 -0.71 33.39
CA CYS A 339 -2.96 0.06 33.96
C CYS A 339 -4.21 -0.79 34.27
N GLY A 340 -4.16 -2.12 34.02
CA GLY A 340 -5.27 -3.03 34.27
C GLY A 340 -6.37 -3.05 33.19
N ALA A 341 -6.29 -2.19 32.18
CA ALA A 341 -7.28 -2.15 31.08
C ALA A 341 -7.34 -3.46 30.29
N LEU A 342 -6.20 -4.17 30.15
CA LEU A 342 -6.16 -5.49 29.54
C LEU A 342 -7.00 -6.50 30.30
N THR A 343 -6.99 -6.44 31.63
CA THR A 343 -7.82 -7.31 32.49
C THR A 343 -9.31 -7.01 32.26
N ASP A 344 -9.72 -5.75 32.14
CA ASP A 344 -11.11 -5.37 31.88
C ASP A 344 -11.57 -5.90 30.52
N ILE A 345 -10.72 -5.83 29.46
CA ILE A 345 -10.98 -6.38 28.14
C ILE A 345 -11.19 -7.91 28.21
N ILE A 346 -10.28 -8.63 28.85
CA ILE A 346 -10.35 -10.11 28.96
C ILE A 346 -11.57 -10.52 29.79
N ALA A 347 -11.83 -9.83 30.90
CA ALA A 347 -12.95 -10.13 31.80
C ALA A 347 -14.34 -9.93 31.12
N SER A 348 -14.41 -9.07 30.11
CA SER A 348 -15.64 -8.89 29.33
C SER A 348 -16.00 -10.09 28.44
N GLY A 349 -15.09 -11.05 28.24
CA GLY A 349 -15.25 -12.20 27.33
C GLY A 349 -14.63 -11.96 25.94
N ALA A 350 -13.89 -10.87 25.74
CA ALA A 350 -13.19 -10.60 24.49
C ALA A 350 -11.99 -11.54 24.29
N ARG A 351 -11.78 -11.97 23.04
CA ARG A 351 -10.54 -12.63 22.63
C ARG A 351 -9.46 -11.57 22.39
N LEU A 352 -8.30 -11.77 22.99
CA LEU A 352 -7.13 -10.97 22.67
C LEU A 352 -6.43 -11.59 21.44
N LEU A 353 -6.21 -10.80 20.41
CA LEU A 353 -5.42 -11.18 19.25
C LEU A 353 -4.04 -10.52 19.31
N GLU A 354 -3.12 -10.98 18.45
CA GLU A 354 -1.79 -10.42 18.32
C GLU A 354 -1.82 -8.95 17.84
N CYS A 355 -0.75 -8.21 18.13
CA CYS A 355 -0.51 -6.88 17.60
C CYS A 355 -0.13 -6.97 16.11
N ALA A 356 -1.10 -7.26 15.26
CA ALA A 356 -0.89 -7.59 13.85
C ALA A 356 -2.05 -7.15 12.95
N CYS A 357 -1.80 -7.09 11.64
CA CYS A 357 -2.77 -6.71 10.62
C CYS A 357 -3.60 -7.89 10.07
N GLY A 358 -3.23 -9.14 10.36
CA GLY A 358 -3.84 -10.36 9.83
C GLY A 358 -5.38 -10.44 9.91
N PRO A 359 -6.03 -10.07 11.03
CA PRO A 359 -7.49 -10.10 11.14
C PRO A 359 -8.23 -9.24 10.10
N CYS A 360 -7.58 -8.23 9.52
CA CYS A 360 -8.15 -7.36 8.48
C CYS A 360 -8.50 -8.14 7.19
N ILE A 361 -7.78 -9.22 6.92
CA ILE A 361 -8.02 -10.13 5.79
C ILE A 361 -8.60 -11.47 6.24
N GLY A 362 -9.07 -11.55 7.48
CA GLY A 362 -9.71 -12.75 8.04
C GLY A 362 -8.76 -13.76 8.68
N MET A 363 -7.45 -13.49 8.75
CA MET A 363 -6.51 -14.39 9.40
C MET A 363 -6.78 -14.45 10.91
N GLY A 364 -7.09 -15.64 11.41
CA GLY A 364 -7.38 -15.90 12.82
C GLY A 364 -8.77 -15.45 13.30
N PHE A 365 -9.51 -14.64 12.52
CA PHE A 365 -10.84 -14.16 12.91
C PHE A 365 -11.69 -13.73 11.70
N SER A 366 -12.21 -14.70 10.95
CA SER A 366 -13.17 -14.50 9.85
C SER A 366 -14.61 -14.50 10.35
N PRO A 367 -15.56 -13.81 9.69
CA PRO A 367 -16.99 -13.97 9.94
C PRO A 367 -17.44 -15.39 9.55
N ASN A 368 -18.53 -15.87 10.18
CA ASN A 368 -19.23 -17.05 9.68
C ASN A 368 -19.92 -16.74 8.33
N SER A 369 -20.36 -17.79 7.62
CA SER A 369 -21.11 -17.64 6.35
C SER A 369 -22.37 -16.79 6.59
N GLY A 370 -22.57 -15.76 5.77
CA GLY A 370 -23.65 -14.79 5.89
C GLY A 370 -23.62 -13.94 7.17
N GLY A 371 -22.60 -14.09 8.03
CA GLY A 371 -22.55 -13.46 9.35
C GLY A 371 -22.32 -11.95 9.29
N VAL A 372 -22.95 -11.24 10.22
CA VAL A 372 -22.83 -9.79 10.41
C VAL A 372 -21.63 -9.49 11.31
N SER A 373 -20.61 -8.83 10.75
CA SER A 373 -19.37 -8.48 11.46
C SER A 373 -19.19 -6.96 11.51
N LEU A 374 -19.12 -6.37 12.71
CA LEU A 374 -18.78 -4.96 12.90
C LEU A 374 -17.28 -4.83 13.18
N ARG A 375 -16.60 -3.99 12.41
CA ARG A 375 -15.14 -3.84 12.49
C ARG A 375 -14.74 -2.37 12.57
N THR A 376 -13.77 -2.06 13.41
CA THR A 376 -13.15 -0.72 13.46
C THR A 376 -12.10 -0.54 12.37
N PHE A 377 -12.05 -1.45 11.42
CA PHE A 377 -11.10 -1.52 10.31
C PHE A 377 -11.42 -0.50 9.22
N ASN A 378 -10.71 -0.55 8.11
CA ASN A 378 -10.80 0.44 7.04
C ASN A 378 -11.50 -0.05 5.78
N ARG A 379 -11.64 -1.36 5.56
CA ARG A 379 -12.20 -1.97 4.35
C ARG A 379 -13.25 -3.03 4.66
N ASN A 380 -14.34 -3.00 3.89
CA ASN A 380 -15.46 -3.94 4.00
C ASN A 380 -15.92 -4.48 2.64
N PHE A 381 -15.01 -4.54 1.66
CA PHE A 381 -15.31 -5.14 0.35
C PHE A 381 -15.76 -6.59 0.50
N GLU A 382 -16.56 -7.08 -0.44
CA GLU A 382 -17.03 -8.47 -0.48
C GLU A 382 -15.86 -9.45 -0.39
N GLY A 383 -15.96 -10.41 0.49
CA GLY A 383 -14.92 -11.42 0.74
C GLY A 383 -13.65 -10.91 1.45
N ARG A 384 -13.50 -9.61 1.69
CA ARG A 384 -12.27 -9.01 2.27
C ARG A 384 -11.83 -9.65 3.57
N SER A 385 -12.77 -10.01 4.42
CA SER A 385 -12.50 -10.54 5.77
C SER A 385 -12.43 -12.06 5.84
N GLY A 386 -12.20 -12.74 4.70
CA GLY A 386 -11.99 -14.19 4.62
C GLY A 386 -13.24 -15.02 4.34
N THR A 387 -14.44 -14.42 4.38
CA THR A 387 -15.73 -15.07 4.11
C THR A 387 -16.44 -14.33 2.99
N ALA A 388 -16.74 -15.03 1.89
CA ALA A 388 -17.24 -14.43 0.66
C ALA A 388 -18.57 -13.67 0.84
N ASP A 389 -19.49 -14.23 1.59
CA ASP A 389 -20.85 -13.69 1.85
C ASP A 389 -20.98 -12.97 3.20
N GLY A 390 -19.87 -12.75 3.92
CA GLY A 390 -19.85 -12.04 5.20
C GLY A 390 -20.28 -10.59 5.05
N GLN A 391 -21.21 -10.15 5.90
CA GLN A 391 -21.74 -8.79 5.93
C GLN A 391 -20.89 -7.92 6.87
N VAL A 392 -19.86 -7.27 6.31
CA VAL A 392 -18.91 -6.49 7.09
C VAL A 392 -19.29 -5.01 7.10
N TYR A 393 -19.44 -4.46 8.31
CA TYR A 393 -19.70 -3.05 8.57
C TYR A 393 -18.48 -2.39 9.18
N LEU A 394 -18.25 -1.10 8.86
CA LEU A 394 -17.18 -0.31 9.47
C LEU A 394 -17.78 0.67 10.48
N VAL A 395 -17.22 0.67 11.68
CA VAL A 395 -17.73 1.45 12.82
C VAL A 395 -16.59 2.01 13.68
N SER A 396 -16.93 2.96 14.57
CA SER A 396 -16.03 3.41 15.65
C SER A 396 -15.85 2.34 16.73
N PRO A 397 -14.77 2.39 17.55
CA PRO A 397 -14.60 1.52 18.69
C PRO A 397 -15.79 1.55 19.65
N GLU A 398 -16.36 2.73 19.91
CA GLU A 398 -17.50 2.93 20.79
C GLU A 398 -18.76 2.23 20.27
N THR A 399 -19.06 2.36 18.97
CA THR A 399 -20.17 1.64 18.32
C THR A 399 -19.92 0.12 18.31
N ALA A 400 -18.68 -0.30 18.09
CA ALA A 400 -18.29 -1.71 18.15
C ALA A 400 -18.54 -2.31 19.54
N VAL A 401 -18.12 -1.61 20.61
CA VAL A 401 -18.39 -2.04 22.00
C VAL A 401 -19.89 -2.08 22.29
N ALA A 402 -20.65 -1.07 21.87
CA ALA A 402 -22.11 -1.04 22.08
C ALA A 402 -22.77 -2.28 21.45
N ALA A 403 -22.42 -2.59 20.22
CA ALA A 403 -22.93 -3.77 19.53
C ALA A 403 -22.48 -5.08 20.18
N ALA A 404 -21.23 -5.17 20.65
CA ALA A 404 -20.73 -6.34 21.35
C ALA A 404 -21.48 -6.63 22.65
N LEU A 405 -21.88 -5.59 23.38
CA LEU A 405 -22.60 -5.72 24.64
C LEU A 405 -24.09 -6.07 24.44
N THR A 406 -24.72 -5.57 23.38
CA THR A 406 -26.17 -5.73 23.16
C THR A 406 -26.51 -6.89 22.23
N GLY A 407 -25.58 -7.37 21.39
CA GLY A 407 -25.82 -8.37 20.37
C GLY A 407 -26.50 -7.84 19.10
N GLU A 408 -26.62 -6.54 18.97
CA GLU A 408 -27.24 -5.87 17.83
C GLU A 408 -26.60 -4.49 17.56
N ILE A 409 -26.74 -3.94 16.35
CA ILE A 409 -26.32 -2.58 16.03
C ILE A 409 -27.04 -1.61 16.97
N THR A 410 -26.28 -0.93 17.80
CA THR A 410 -26.77 -0.06 18.87
C THR A 410 -26.05 1.26 18.85
N ASP A 411 -26.79 2.36 18.98
CA ASP A 411 -26.22 3.69 19.12
C ASP A 411 -25.38 3.74 20.42
N PRO A 412 -24.07 4.04 20.36
CA PRO A 412 -23.20 4.01 21.52
C PRO A 412 -23.63 5.02 22.61
N ARG A 413 -24.34 6.09 22.26
CA ARG A 413 -24.88 7.07 23.21
C ARG A 413 -25.87 6.44 24.20
N LEU A 414 -26.42 5.28 23.91
CA LEU A 414 -27.29 4.52 24.83
C LEU A 414 -26.51 3.77 25.93
N LEU A 415 -25.19 3.75 25.88
CA LEU A 415 -24.36 3.14 26.94
C LEU A 415 -24.25 3.96 28.22
N GLY A 416 -24.78 5.19 28.23
CA GLY A 416 -24.76 6.11 29.37
C GLY A 416 -23.73 7.22 29.21
N GLU A 417 -22.99 7.52 30.27
CA GLU A 417 -21.94 8.55 30.23
C GLU A 417 -20.67 8.01 29.56
N MET A 418 -20.03 8.86 28.77
CA MET A 418 -18.74 8.53 28.14
C MET A 418 -17.63 8.48 29.19
N PRO A 419 -16.95 7.33 29.37
CA PRO A 419 -15.85 7.26 30.33
C PRO A 419 -14.72 8.21 29.93
N GLN A 420 -14.22 8.97 30.92
CA GLN A 420 -13.05 9.81 30.70
C GLN A 420 -11.79 8.96 30.72
N VAL A 421 -11.01 9.05 29.65
CA VAL A 421 -9.75 8.34 29.49
C VAL A 421 -8.62 9.36 29.57
N LYS A 422 -7.69 9.14 30.52
CA LYS A 422 -6.50 9.97 30.64
C LYS A 422 -5.33 9.31 29.91
N MET A 423 -4.80 10.01 28.92
CA MET A 423 -3.56 9.60 28.28
C MET A 423 -2.36 9.88 29.21
N PRO A 424 -1.33 9.01 29.19
CA PRO A 424 -0.14 9.24 30.00
C PRO A 424 0.70 10.38 29.42
N ASP A 425 1.37 11.14 30.30
CA ASP A 425 2.31 12.18 29.90
C ASP A 425 3.59 11.61 29.26
N LYS A 426 3.88 10.32 29.49
CA LYS A 426 5.01 9.59 28.91
C LYS A 426 4.58 8.18 28.57
N PHE A 427 4.93 7.73 27.38
CA PHE A 427 4.73 6.35 26.97
C PHE A 427 5.86 5.44 27.50
N LYS A 428 5.55 4.15 27.69
CA LYS A 428 6.51 3.14 28.07
C LYS A 428 7.30 2.70 26.83
N ILE A 429 8.49 3.27 26.66
CA ILE A 429 9.34 3.01 25.51
C ILE A 429 10.11 1.70 25.72
N ASP A 430 9.98 0.76 24.76
CA ASP A 430 10.74 -0.47 24.74
C ASP A 430 11.04 -0.88 23.29
N ASP A 431 12.22 -0.49 22.84
CA ASP A 431 12.70 -0.74 21.46
C ASP A 431 13.36 -2.12 21.29
N SER A 432 13.26 -3.02 22.28
CA SER A 432 13.89 -4.36 22.21
C SER A 432 13.40 -5.25 21.07
N ALA A 433 12.23 -4.94 20.51
CA ALA A 433 11.68 -5.61 19.33
C ALA A 433 12.04 -4.92 18.00
N VAL A 434 12.79 -3.81 18.04
CA VAL A 434 13.34 -3.12 16.87
C VAL A 434 14.82 -3.45 16.77
N ILE A 435 15.20 -4.22 15.76
CA ILE A 435 16.59 -4.62 15.54
C ILE A 435 17.26 -3.61 14.59
N PRO A 436 18.33 -2.93 15.03
CA PRO A 436 19.08 -2.03 14.15
C PRO A 436 19.85 -2.82 13.08
N PRO A 437 20.17 -2.16 11.94
CA PRO A 437 21.03 -2.77 10.93
C PRO A 437 22.44 -3.03 11.44
N ALA A 438 23.16 -3.94 10.78
CA ALA A 438 24.58 -4.10 11.00
C ALA A 438 25.37 -2.86 10.52
N ASP A 439 26.52 -2.62 11.15
CA ASP A 439 27.49 -1.67 10.61
C ASP A 439 28.01 -2.10 9.22
N ALA A 440 28.63 -1.17 8.49
CA ALA A 440 29.03 -1.41 7.11
C ALA A 440 30.06 -2.54 6.93
N GLU A 441 30.95 -2.75 7.90
CA GLU A 441 31.96 -3.81 7.81
C GLU A 441 31.36 -5.19 8.11
N THR A 442 30.59 -5.30 9.18
CA THR A 442 29.83 -6.52 9.52
C THR A 442 28.91 -6.92 8.37
N ALA A 443 28.23 -5.97 7.75
CA ALA A 443 27.29 -6.20 6.65
C ALA A 443 27.91 -6.94 5.45
N LYS A 444 29.20 -6.71 5.16
CA LYS A 444 29.90 -7.36 4.02
C LYS A 444 29.98 -8.88 4.18
N THR A 445 30.03 -9.38 5.41
CA THR A 445 30.19 -10.81 5.71
C THR A 445 28.87 -11.53 5.94
N LEU A 446 27.75 -10.79 6.04
CA LEU A 446 26.44 -11.38 6.31
C LEU A 446 25.88 -12.12 5.09
N GLU A 447 25.44 -13.34 5.33
CA GLU A 447 24.69 -14.12 4.35
C GLU A 447 23.20 -13.76 4.37
N ILE A 448 22.58 -13.79 3.20
CA ILE A 448 21.12 -13.68 3.06
C ILE A 448 20.50 -15.06 3.22
N LEU A 449 19.59 -15.19 4.19
CA LEU A 449 18.93 -16.45 4.49
C LEU A 449 17.70 -16.63 3.63
N ARG A 450 17.74 -17.52 2.65
CA ARG A 450 16.61 -17.80 1.74
C ARG A 450 16.01 -19.16 2.04
N GLY A 451 14.68 -19.18 2.17
CA GLY A 451 13.93 -20.43 2.12
C GLY A 451 13.85 -20.99 0.69
N PRO A 452 13.44 -22.24 0.53
CA PRO A 452 13.42 -22.92 -0.77
C PRO A 452 12.49 -22.24 -1.78
N ASN A 453 11.47 -21.49 -1.32
CA ASN A 453 10.52 -20.77 -2.15
C ASN A 453 10.99 -19.36 -2.56
N ILE A 454 12.02 -18.80 -1.92
CA ILE A 454 12.53 -17.45 -2.22
C ILE A 454 13.62 -17.57 -3.27
N LYS A 455 13.31 -17.19 -4.51
CA LYS A 455 14.22 -17.26 -5.64
C LYS A 455 14.74 -15.86 -6.00
N PRO A 456 15.96 -15.76 -6.53
CA PRO A 456 16.47 -14.49 -7.04
C PRO A 456 15.50 -13.85 -8.04
N PHE A 457 15.45 -12.53 -8.03
CA PHE A 457 14.70 -11.77 -9.02
C PHE A 457 15.21 -12.08 -10.44
N PRO A 458 14.33 -12.15 -11.46
CA PRO A 458 14.74 -12.43 -12.83
C PRO A 458 15.77 -11.42 -13.33
N ASP A 459 16.87 -11.92 -13.89
CA ASP A 459 17.85 -11.05 -14.53
C ASP A 459 17.30 -10.55 -15.87
N SER A 460 17.36 -9.25 -16.07
CA SER A 460 16.95 -8.62 -17.31
C SER A 460 18.18 -8.34 -18.18
N ILE A 461 18.02 -8.40 -19.48
CA ILE A 461 19.08 -8.13 -20.45
C ILE A 461 18.79 -6.77 -21.10
N PRO A 462 19.78 -5.86 -21.24
CA PRO A 462 19.62 -4.63 -21.99
C PRO A 462 19.02 -4.87 -23.37
N GLN A 463 18.18 -3.94 -23.85
CA GLN A 463 17.73 -3.99 -25.23
C GLN A 463 18.92 -3.72 -26.18
N GLY A 464 19.15 -4.66 -27.10
CA GLY A 464 20.16 -4.45 -28.14
C GLY A 464 19.62 -3.56 -29.27
N ASP A 465 20.54 -3.07 -30.11
CA ASP A 465 20.16 -2.29 -31.29
C ASP A 465 19.51 -3.14 -32.41
N THR A 466 19.52 -4.45 -32.23
CA THR A 466 18.79 -5.40 -33.08
C THR A 466 18.09 -6.42 -32.17
N LEU A 467 16.81 -6.63 -32.41
CA LEU A 467 16.03 -7.72 -31.81
C LEU A 467 15.66 -8.71 -32.89
N ARG A 468 16.06 -9.98 -32.71
CA ARG A 468 15.63 -11.12 -33.53
C ARG A 468 15.00 -12.15 -32.60
N ALA A 469 13.71 -12.41 -32.78
CA ALA A 469 12.93 -13.20 -31.82
C ALA A 469 11.76 -13.94 -32.49
N GLU A 470 11.38 -15.09 -31.94
CA GLU A 470 10.22 -15.86 -32.39
C GLU A 470 8.91 -15.25 -31.85
N LEU A 471 7.87 -15.18 -32.67
CA LEU A 471 6.51 -14.89 -32.25
C LEU A 471 5.94 -16.13 -31.53
N VAL A 472 6.10 -16.18 -30.20
CA VAL A 472 5.73 -17.37 -29.41
C VAL A 472 4.26 -17.42 -29.06
N LEU A 473 3.56 -16.27 -29.10
CA LEU A 473 2.13 -16.20 -28.77
C LEU A 473 1.44 -15.07 -29.52
N LYS A 474 0.32 -15.38 -30.17
CA LYS A 474 -0.61 -14.40 -30.73
C LYS A 474 -1.94 -14.50 -30.00
N VAL A 475 -2.39 -13.41 -29.38
CA VAL A 475 -3.63 -13.32 -28.59
C VAL A 475 -4.53 -12.19 -29.08
N GLY A 476 -5.82 -12.31 -28.84
CA GLY A 476 -6.83 -11.35 -29.26
C GLY A 476 -6.90 -10.09 -28.42
N ASP A 477 -8.07 -9.44 -28.46
CA ASP A 477 -8.37 -8.21 -27.72
C ASP A 477 -8.63 -8.48 -26.23
N ASN A 478 -8.47 -7.43 -25.40
CA ASN A 478 -8.81 -7.40 -23.98
C ASN A 478 -8.10 -8.48 -23.13
N ILE A 479 -6.85 -8.77 -23.44
CA ILE A 479 -6.03 -9.60 -22.58
C ILE A 479 -5.82 -8.91 -21.24
N THR A 480 -6.25 -9.58 -20.17
CA THR A 480 -6.13 -9.05 -18.82
C THR A 480 -4.82 -9.48 -18.17
N THR A 481 -4.42 -8.78 -17.10
CA THR A 481 -3.28 -9.21 -16.28
C THR A 481 -3.51 -10.59 -15.64
N ASP A 482 -4.76 -11.03 -15.45
CA ASP A 482 -5.10 -12.39 -14.99
C ASP A 482 -4.93 -13.44 -16.10
N HIS A 483 -5.17 -13.08 -17.35
CA HIS A 483 -4.83 -13.96 -18.49
C HIS A 483 -3.32 -14.18 -18.61
N ILE A 484 -2.52 -13.11 -18.37
CA ILE A 484 -1.06 -13.18 -18.45
C ILE A 484 -0.50 -13.96 -17.27
N MET A 485 -0.93 -13.59 -16.04
CA MET A 485 -0.47 -14.23 -14.81
C MET A 485 -1.61 -14.32 -13.79
N PRO A 486 -2.23 -15.50 -13.63
CA PRO A 486 -3.30 -15.71 -12.64
C PRO A 486 -2.85 -15.39 -11.22
N ALA A 487 -3.75 -14.87 -10.38
CA ALA A 487 -3.48 -14.50 -8.99
C ALA A 487 -4.48 -15.09 -8.00
N GLY A 488 -4.84 -16.34 -8.17
CA GLY A 488 -5.68 -17.05 -7.21
C GLY A 488 -4.97 -17.41 -5.90
N ALA A 489 -5.72 -17.75 -4.86
CA ALA A 489 -5.21 -18.10 -3.52
C ALA A 489 -4.15 -19.22 -3.54
N LYS A 490 -4.19 -20.11 -4.53
CA LYS A 490 -3.19 -21.18 -4.72
C LYS A 490 -1.83 -20.68 -5.23
N ILE A 491 -1.79 -19.50 -5.84
CA ILE A 491 -0.60 -18.94 -6.51
C ILE A 491 0.06 -17.87 -5.64
N LEU A 492 -0.73 -17.11 -4.89
CA LEU A 492 -0.25 -16.02 -4.04
C LEU A 492 0.91 -16.37 -3.08
N PRO A 493 0.98 -17.56 -2.45
CA PRO A 493 2.11 -17.93 -1.60
C PRO A 493 3.45 -18.03 -2.34
N TYR A 494 3.43 -18.16 -3.68
CA TYR A 494 4.62 -18.34 -4.51
C TYR A 494 5.07 -17.07 -5.23
N ARG A 495 4.56 -15.90 -4.85
CA ARG A 495 4.82 -14.63 -5.56
C ARG A 495 6.32 -14.25 -5.64
N SER A 496 7.14 -14.70 -4.70
CA SER A 496 8.60 -14.51 -4.72
C SER A 496 9.35 -15.60 -5.51
N ASN A 497 8.62 -16.53 -6.14
CA ASN A 497 9.19 -17.64 -6.91
C ASN A 497 8.79 -17.54 -8.39
N ILE A 498 9.36 -16.57 -9.10
CA ILE A 498 9.07 -16.33 -10.52
C ILE A 498 9.29 -17.60 -11.38
N PRO A 499 10.35 -18.40 -11.16
CA PRO A 499 10.50 -19.69 -11.89
C PRO A 499 9.32 -20.65 -11.70
N TYR A 500 8.71 -20.70 -10.51
CA TYR A 500 7.50 -21.52 -10.30
C TYR A 500 6.28 -20.90 -10.96
N LEU A 501 6.09 -19.59 -10.80
CA LEU A 501 4.98 -18.84 -11.40
C LEU A 501 4.99 -18.93 -12.93
N SER A 502 6.17 -19.02 -13.55
CA SER A 502 6.28 -19.06 -15.01
C SER A 502 5.51 -20.21 -15.65
N ARG A 503 5.26 -21.30 -14.91
CA ARG A 503 4.48 -22.45 -15.37
C ARG A 503 3.00 -22.13 -15.63
N PHE A 504 2.49 -21.03 -15.07
CA PHE A 504 1.09 -20.62 -15.18
C PHE A 504 0.89 -19.45 -16.15
N CYS A 505 1.99 -18.92 -16.70
CA CYS A 505 1.95 -17.76 -17.60
C CYS A 505 1.13 -18.07 -18.85
N PHE A 506 0.11 -17.25 -19.12
CA PHE A 506 -0.86 -17.45 -20.21
C PHE A 506 -1.58 -18.80 -20.22
N GLY A 507 -1.55 -19.57 -19.13
CA GLY A 507 -2.13 -20.91 -19.09
C GLY A 507 -3.63 -20.98 -19.41
N VAL A 508 -4.37 -19.89 -19.24
CA VAL A 508 -5.79 -19.77 -19.65
C VAL A 508 -5.96 -19.47 -21.14
N CYS A 509 -4.91 -19.02 -21.83
CA CYS A 509 -4.90 -18.74 -23.28
C CYS A 509 -4.26 -19.88 -24.06
N ASP A 510 -3.14 -20.39 -23.55
CA ASP A 510 -2.33 -21.44 -24.18
C ASP A 510 -1.42 -22.10 -23.12
N GLU A 511 -1.79 -23.28 -22.69
CA GLU A 511 -1.06 -24.04 -21.67
C GLU A 511 0.39 -24.38 -22.07
N THR A 512 0.70 -24.39 -23.37
CA THR A 512 2.04 -24.70 -23.88
C THR A 512 2.95 -23.50 -24.04
N PHE A 513 2.43 -22.29 -23.83
CA PHE A 513 3.20 -21.04 -23.95
C PHE A 513 4.50 -21.03 -23.13
N PRO A 514 4.50 -21.40 -21.83
CA PRO A 514 5.72 -21.33 -21.03
C PRO A 514 6.88 -22.16 -21.58
N GLU A 515 6.58 -23.34 -22.08
CA GLU A 515 7.60 -24.24 -22.65
C GLU A 515 8.14 -23.70 -23.97
N ARG A 516 7.26 -23.19 -24.85
CA ARG A 516 7.67 -22.60 -26.13
C ARG A 516 8.50 -21.33 -25.94
N ALA A 517 8.06 -20.43 -25.08
CA ALA A 517 8.79 -19.19 -24.79
C ALA A 517 10.19 -19.48 -24.24
N LYS A 518 10.29 -20.45 -23.32
CA LYS A 518 11.58 -20.87 -22.76
C LYS A 518 12.49 -21.52 -23.80
N ALA A 519 11.93 -22.32 -24.73
CA ALA A 519 12.69 -22.95 -25.81
C ALA A 519 13.20 -21.92 -26.83
N ALA A 520 12.41 -20.88 -27.13
CA ALA A 520 12.78 -19.82 -28.06
C ALA A 520 13.91 -18.92 -27.52
N GLY A 521 14.08 -18.81 -26.19
CA GLY A 521 15.09 -18.00 -25.53
C GLY A 521 14.82 -16.50 -25.60
N GLN A 522 14.64 -15.92 -26.79
CA GLN A 522 14.12 -14.55 -27.00
C GLN A 522 12.84 -14.61 -27.83
N SER A 523 11.83 -13.89 -27.38
CA SER A 523 10.51 -13.99 -27.96
C SER A 523 9.75 -12.66 -28.00
N ILE A 524 8.75 -12.63 -28.89
CA ILE A 524 7.78 -11.55 -29.06
C ILE A 524 6.38 -12.12 -28.83
N ILE A 525 5.54 -11.34 -28.15
CA ILE A 525 4.10 -11.60 -28.04
C ILE A 525 3.37 -10.60 -28.93
N VAL A 526 2.34 -11.07 -29.66
CA VAL A 526 1.46 -10.20 -30.44
C VAL A 526 0.07 -10.21 -29.83
N GLY A 527 -0.48 -9.03 -29.55
CA GLY A 527 -1.79 -8.83 -28.92
C GLY A 527 -2.72 -7.94 -29.73
N GLY A 528 -4.01 -8.02 -29.42
CA GLY A 528 -5.04 -7.16 -29.97
C GLY A 528 -5.17 -5.83 -29.23
N ASN A 529 -6.40 -5.30 -29.16
CA ASN A 529 -6.70 -4.05 -28.46
C ASN A 529 -6.68 -4.24 -26.93
N ASN A 530 -6.30 -3.16 -26.21
CA ASN A 530 -6.36 -3.05 -24.75
C ASN A 530 -5.62 -4.20 -24.04
N TYR A 531 -4.40 -4.50 -24.49
CA TYR A 531 -3.56 -5.53 -23.91
C TYR A 531 -3.10 -5.14 -22.49
N GLY A 532 -3.24 -6.06 -21.53
CA GLY A 532 -2.81 -5.89 -20.15
C GLY A 532 -3.82 -5.13 -19.27
N GLN A 533 -5.11 -5.12 -19.63
CA GLN A 533 -6.14 -4.48 -18.80
C GLN A 533 -6.28 -5.19 -17.44
N GLY A 534 -6.73 -4.47 -16.41
CA GLY A 534 -7.01 -5.02 -15.06
C GLY A 534 -6.09 -4.47 -13.98
N SER A 535 -5.73 -5.30 -13.01
CA SER A 535 -4.92 -4.90 -11.84
C SER A 535 -3.49 -4.54 -12.23
N SER A 536 -2.89 -3.61 -11.49
CA SER A 536 -1.48 -3.18 -11.66
C SER A 536 -0.50 -4.25 -11.16
N ARG A 537 -0.47 -5.42 -11.79
CA ARG A 537 0.40 -6.54 -11.40
C ARG A 537 1.72 -6.51 -12.15
N GLU A 538 2.80 -6.27 -11.44
CA GLU A 538 4.16 -6.34 -11.99
C GLU A 538 4.51 -7.76 -12.49
N HIS A 539 4.00 -8.82 -11.83
CA HIS A 539 4.18 -10.22 -12.25
C HIS A 539 3.73 -10.49 -13.70
N ALA A 540 2.74 -9.73 -14.20
CA ALA A 540 2.31 -9.83 -15.59
C ALA A 540 3.35 -9.29 -16.60
N ALA A 541 4.41 -8.62 -16.13
CA ALA A 541 5.57 -8.24 -16.92
C ALA A 541 6.81 -9.08 -16.55
N LEU A 542 7.02 -9.35 -15.25
CA LEU A 542 8.19 -10.08 -14.75
C LEU A 542 8.22 -11.54 -15.18
N VAL A 543 7.06 -12.20 -15.22
CA VAL A 543 7.00 -13.62 -15.60
C VAL A 543 7.26 -13.80 -17.11
N PRO A 544 6.66 -13.02 -18.02
CA PRO A 544 7.08 -12.99 -19.44
C PRO A 544 8.56 -12.65 -19.62
N LEU A 545 9.11 -11.65 -18.87
CA LEU A 545 10.54 -11.36 -18.91
C LEU A 545 11.39 -12.59 -18.59
N TYR A 546 11.07 -13.30 -17.51
CA TYR A 546 11.77 -14.52 -17.11
C TYR A 546 11.72 -15.60 -18.20
N LEU A 547 10.62 -15.67 -18.96
CA LEU A 547 10.45 -16.60 -20.08
C LEU A 547 11.12 -16.11 -21.38
N GLY A 548 11.83 -14.97 -21.36
CA GLY A 548 12.58 -14.47 -22.52
C GLY A 548 11.79 -13.53 -23.44
N VAL A 549 10.63 -13.04 -23.04
CA VAL A 549 9.88 -12.04 -23.82
C VAL A 549 10.64 -10.71 -23.82
N ARG A 550 10.91 -10.15 -25.01
CA ARG A 550 11.68 -8.92 -25.22
C ARG A 550 10.82 -7.75 -25.70
N ALA A 551 9.76 -8.04 -26.41
CA ALA A 551 8.80 -7.05 -26.87
C ALA A 551 7.38 -7.64 -26.87
N VAL A 552 6.42 -6.77 -26.67
CA VAL A 552 5.00 -7.04 -26.92
C VAL A 552 4.56 -6.07 -28.01
N VAL A 553 3.99 -6.59 -29.10
CA VAL A 553 3.43 -5.79 -30.20
C VAL A 553 1.92 -5.91 -30.14
N ALA A 554 1.19 -4.80 -29.93
CA ALA A 554 -0.25 -4.84 -29.77
C ALA A 554 -0.97 -3.73 -30.58
N LYS A 555 -2.27 -3.89 -30.81
CA LYS A 555 -3.07 -2.80 -31.39
C LYS A 555 -3.20 -1.61 -30.43
N SER A 556 -3.30 -1.88 -29.11
CA SER A 556 -3.22 -0.88 -28.04
C SER A 556 -2.95 -1.52 -26.68
N PHE A 557 -2.49 -0.73 -25.72
CA PHE A 557 -2.15 -1.16 -24.35
C PHE A 557 -3.00 -0.48 -23.28
N ALA A 558 -3.24 -1.21 -22.18
CA ALA A 558 -3.62 -0.59 -20.92
C ALA A 558 -2.41 0.18 -20.35
N ARG A 559 -2.63 1.44 -19.96
CA ARG A 559 -1.56 2.38 -19.55
C ARG A 559 -0.62 1.84 -18.48
N ILE A 560 -1.18 1.26 -17.40
CA ILE A 560 -0.38 0.76 -16.28
C ILE A 560 0.48 -0.43 -16.71
N HIS A 561 -0.06 -1.32 -17.54
CA HIS A 561 0.69 -2.49 -18.00
C HIS A 561 1.83 -2.12 -18.96
N ALA A 562 1.63 -1.14 -19.84
CA ALA A 562 2.70 -0.61 -20.67
C ALA A 562 3.87 -0.07 -19.83
N ALA A 563 3.58 0.65 -18.74
CA ALA A 563 4.60 1.12 -17.79
C ALA A 563 5.32 -0.07 -17.10
N ASN A 564 4.60 -1.10 -16.67
CA ASN A 564 5.18 -2.29 -16.07
C ASN A 564 6.10 -3.06 -17.05
N LEU A 565 5.73 -3.15 -18.32
CA LEU A 565 6.58 -3.75 -19.36
C LEU A 565 7.90 -2.97 -19.51
N ILE A 566 7.84 -1.63 -19.61
CA ILE A 566 9.03 -0.78 -19.69
C ILE A 566 9.91 -0.96 -18.45
N ASN A 567 9.32 -0.93 -17.26
CA ASN A 567 10.05 -1.10 -16.01
C ASN A 567 10.74 -2.47 -15.91
N ALA A 568 10.12 -3.51 -16.48
CA ALA A 568 10.72 -4.83 -16.60
C ALA A 568 11.78 -4.94 -17.72
N GLY A 569 11.89 -3.94 -18.61
CA GLY A 569 12.81 -3.98 -19.76
C GLY A 569 12.22 -4.64 -21.01
N ILE A 570 10.90 -4.76 -21.10
CA ILE A 570 10.17 -5.28 -22.28
C ILE A 570 9.60 -4.08 -23.06
N MET A 571 9.83 -4.04 -24.39
CA MET A 571 9.31 -2.96 -25.24
C MET A 571 7.82 -3.14 -25.56
N PRO A 572 6.90 -2.25 -25.13
CA PRO A 572 5.54 -2.22 -25.64
C PRO A 572 5.49 -1.41 -26.94
N LEU A 573 5.22 -2.05 -28.06
CA LEU A 573 5.18 -1.48 -29.39
C LEU A 573 3.79 -1.55 -29.98
N THR A 574 3.34 -0.52 -30.70
CA THR A 574 1.99 -0.47 -31.26
C THR A 574 2.03 -0.55 -32.78
N PHE A 575 1.12 -1.31 -33.39
CA PHE A 575 0.96 -1.32 -34.84
C PHE A 575 0.58 0.07 -35.34
N LYS A 576 1.30 0.59 -36.35
CA LYS A 576 0.90 1.83 -37.05
C LYS A 576 -0.37 1.62 -37.85
N ASN A 577 -0.50 0.45 -38.50
CA ASN A 577 -1.73 -0.02 -39.12
C ASN A 577 -2.24 -1.25 -38.36
N PRO A 578 -3.37 -1.18 -37.63
CA PRO A 578 -3.91 -2.29 -36.87
C PRO A 578 -4.20 -3.57 -37.69
N ASP A 579 -4.42 -3.45 -39.01
CA ASP A 579 -4.69 -4.60 -39.89
C ASP A 579 -3.44 -5.47 -40.12
N ASP A 580 -2.24 -4.94 -39.90
CA ASP A 580 -1.00 -5.72 -39.99
C ASP A 580 -0.92 -6.83 -38.93
N TYR A 581 -1.69 -6.74 -37.85
CA TYR A 581 -1.86 -7.81 -36.89
C TYR A 581 -2.22 -9.14 -37.56
N ASP A 582 -3.13 -9.11 -38.54
CA ASP A 582 -3.64 -10.34 -39.19
C ASP A 582 -2.59 -11.04 -40.07
N SER A 583 -1.55 -10.30 -40.49
CA SER A 583 -0.49 -10.85 -41.33
C SER A 583 0.56 -11.67 -40.57
N LEU A 584 0.61 -11.59 -39.26
CA LEU A 584 1.56 -12.32 -38.42
C LEU A 584 0.96 -13.63 -37.92
N SER A 585 1.78 -14.66 -37.84
CA SER A 585 1.39 -15.99 -37.36
C SER A 585 2.34 -16.48 -36.28
N GLN A 586 1.80 -17.25 -35.34
CA GLN A 586 2.62 -17.87 -34.29
C GLN A 586 3.72 -18.73 -34.93
N SER A 587 4.91 -18.71 -34.33
CA SER A 587 6.16 -19.30 -34.80
C SER A 587 6.84 -18.57 -35.97
N ASP A 588 6.35 -17.39 -36.38
CA ASP A 588 7.10 -16.55 -37.33
C ASP A 588 8.37 -16.01 -36.63
N MET A 589 9.49 -16.00 -37.39
CA MET A 589 10.72 -15.36 -36.93
C MET A 589 10.69 -13.89 -37.32
N LEU A 590 10.78 -13.02 -36.33
CA LEU A 590 10.65 -11.58 -36.47
C LEU A 590 11.96 -10.87 -36.15
N SER A 591 12.24 -9.77 -36.84
CA SER A 591 13.40 -8.94 -36.54
C SER A 591 13.06 -7.44 -36.56
N ILE A 592 13.71 -6.71 -35.63
CA ILE A 592 13.69 -5.23 -35.57
C ILE A 592 15.13 -4.77 -35.57
N LYS A 593 15.52 -3.97 -36.54
CA LYS A 593 16.84 -3.34 -36.65
C LYS A 593 16.78 -1.87 -36.23
N ASN A 594 17.95 -1.31 -35.87
CA ASN A 594 18.09 0.09 -35.45
C ASN A 594 17.08 0.46 -34.33
N VAL A 595 16.99 -0.42 -33.31
CA VAL A 595 16.05 -0.25 -32.19
C VAL A 595 16.22 1.09 -31.49
N TYR A 596 17.46 1.54 -31.30
CA TYR A 596 17.74 2.81 -30.60
C TYR A 596 17.26 4.02 -31.40
N GLU A 597 17.57 4.09 -32.72
CA GLU A 597 17.07 5.14 -33.61
C GLU A 597 15.54 5.09 -33.70
N GLY A 598 14.96 3.88 -33.77
CA GLY A 598 13.52 3.69 -33.78
C GLY A 598 12.83 4.18 -32.51
N MET A 599 13.41 3.94 -31.34
CA MET A 599 12.91 4.49 -30.07
C MET A 599 13.02 6.02 -30.02
N ASP A 600 14.07 6.59 -30.60
CA ASP A 600 14.29 8.04 -30.62
C ASP A 600 13.34 8.74 -31.59
N SER A 601 13.08 8.17 -32.77
CA SER A 601 12.15 8.69 -33.77
C SER A 601 10.68 8.35 -33.50
N GLY A 602 10.39 7.40 -32.60
CA GLY A 602 9.07 6.87 -32.32
C GLY A 602 8.54 5.90 -33.39
N ASN A 603 9.37 5.46 -34.35
CA ASN A 603 9.00 4.58 -35.46
C ASN A 603 10.00 3.44 -35.59
N LEU A 604 9.50 2.20 -35.57
CA LEU A 604 10.29 0.98 -35.77
C LEU A 604 9.73 0.16 -36.94
N VAL A 605 10.57 -0.68 -37.51
CA VAL A 605 10.17 -1.62 -38.55
C VAL A 605 10.35 -3.04 -38.04
N LEU A 606 9.28 -3.80 -38.00
CA LEU A 606 9.26 -5.23 -37.71
C LEU A 606 9.23 -5.98 -39.05
N THR A 607 10.26 -6.77 -39.30
CA THR A 607 10.32 -7.59 -40.52
C THR A 607 9.95 -9.04 -40.17
N ASP A 608 8.98 -9.60 -40.86
CA ASP A 608 8.73 -11.05 -40.87
C ASP A 608 9.76 -11.70 -41.80
N GLU A 609 10.69 -12.45 -41.25
CA GLU A 609 11.79 -13.08 -42.00
C GLU A 609 11.31 -14.17 -42.99
N LYS A 610 10.13 -14.73 -42.74
CA LYS A 610 9.54 -15.77 -43.61
C LYS A 610 8.94 -15.20 -44.88
N THR A 611 8.21 -14.10 -44.76
CA THR A 611 7.51 -13.47 -45.89
C THR A 611 8.30 -12.31 -46.49
N GLY A 612 9.27 -11.76 -45.78
CA GLY A 612 9.97 -10.53 -46.11
C GLY A 612 9.10 -9.29 -45.96
N LYS A 613 7.93 -9.39 -45.30
CA LYS A 613 7.02 -8.24 -45.10
C LYS A 613 7.54 -7.33 -43.98
N ASP A 614 7.63 -6.03 -44.26
CA ASP A 614 7.91 -4.99 -43.30
C ASP A 614 6.61 -4.41 -42.72
N ILE A 615 6.53 -4.38 -41.40
CA ILE A 615 5.40 -3.88 -40.63
C ILE A 615 5.86 -2.65 -39.84
N GLN A 616 5.14 -1.55 -40.01
CA GLN A 616 5.46 -0.31 -39.30
C GLN A 616 4.89 -0.34 -37.89
N LEU A 617 5.76 -0.10 -36.89
CA LEU A 617 5.41 0.02 -35.51
C LEU A 617 5.67 1.44 -35.00
N VAL A 618 4.93 1.84 -33.98
CA VAL A 618 5.09 3.14 -33.32
C VAL A 618 5.28 2.96 -31.81
N CYS A 619 6.03 3.86 -31.20
CA CYS A 619 6.17 4.01 -29.76
C CYS A 619 6.28 5.49 -29.38
N SER A 620 5.90 5.83 -28.15
CA SER A 620 5.99 7.19 -27.60
C SER A 620 6.70 7.14 -26.24
N PHE A 621 7.98 6.72 -26.24
CA PHE A 621 8.74 6.65 -25.02
C PHE A 621 9.33 8.01 -24.64
N THR A 622 9.21 8.38 -23.37
CA THR A 622 9.97 9.50 -22.79
C THR A 622 11.46 9.18 -22.79
N ASP A 623 12.33 10.20 -22.67
CA ASP A 623 13.79 9.98 -22.63
C ASP A 623 14.19 9.08 -21.45
N ARG A 624 13.51 9.21 -20.32
CA ARG A 624 13.68 8.31 -19.16
C ARG A 624 13.29 6.86 -19.51
N GLN A 625 12.17 6.64 -20.16
CA GLN A 625 11.73 5.29 -20.56
C GLN A 625 12.69 4.64 -21.56
N LYS A 626 13.23 5.41 -22.49
CA LYS A 626 14.29 4.96 -23.41
C LYS A 626 15.54 4.53 -22.64
N ALA A 627 15.99 5.33 -21.66
CA ALA A 627 17.14 5.01 -20.82
C ALA A 627 16.89 3.73 -20.00
N ILE A 628 15.69 3.56 -19.43
CA ILE A 628 15.28 2.33 -18.71
C ILE A 628 15.38 1.10 -19.62
N LEU A 629 14.81 1.15 -20.82
CA LEU A 629 14.86 0.05 -21.78
C LEU A 629 16.29 -0.27 -22.23
N LYS A 630 17.10 0.75 -22.50
CA LYS A 630 18.53 0.61 -22.84
C LYS A 630 19.35 -0.01 -21.70
N ALA A 631 19.00 0.29 -20.44
CA ALA A 631 19.65 -0.31 -19.27
C ALA A 631 19.21 -1.78 -19.01
N GLY A 632 18.08 -2.22 -19.57
CA GLY A 632 17.50 -3.53 -19.33
C GLY A 632 16.45 -3.53 -18.22
N GLY A 633 15.83 -2.38 -17.93
CA GLY A 633 14.77 -2.22 -16.95
C GLY A 633 15.12 -1.21 -15.86
N LEU A 634 14.09 -0.84 -15.10
CA LEU A 634 14.17 0.24 -14.10
C LEU A 634 15.20 -0.04 -13.00
N LEU A 635 15.26 -1.26 -12.48
CA LEU A 635 16.18 -1.61 -11.39
C LEU A 635 17.65 -1.48 -11.82
N LYS A 636 17.98 -1.93 -13.02
CA LYS A 636 19.34 -1.76 -13.58
C LYS A 636 19.66 -0.30 -13.87
N TYR A 637 18.68 0.44 -14.40
CA TYR A 637 18.85 1.88 -14.64
C TYR A 637 19.19 2.63 -13.35
N VAL A 638 18.43 2.39 -12.27
CA VAL A 638 18.70 3.01 -10.95
C VAL A 638 20.01 2.51 -10.33
N GLY A 639 20.30 1.21 -10.42
CA GLY A 639 21.56 0.63 -9.94
C GLY A 639 22.80 1.23 -10.60
N GLN A 640 22.68 1.71 -11.86
CA GLN A 640 23.73 2.44 -12.60
C GLN A 640 23.76 3.94 -12.30
N GLY A 641 22.96 4.44 -11.36
CA GLY A 641 22.87 5.85 -10.97
C GLY A 641 21.86 6.67 -11.79
N GLY A 642 21.01 6.02 -12.58
CA GLY A 642 19.94 6.70 -13.28
C GLY A 642 18.82 7.16 -12.35
N GLY A 643 18.26 8.36 -12.60
CA GLY A 643 17.16 8.90 -11.81
C GLY A 643 17.57 9.53 -10.46
N LEU A 644 18.87 9.82 -10.28
CA LEU A 644 19.43 10.57 -9.14
C LEU A 644 19.50 12.06 -9.46
#